data_170237e09bdac94d158a8c42a3c9b868
#
_entry.id   170237e09bdac94d158a8c42a3c9b868
#
_cell.length_a   1.000
_cell.length_b   1.000
_cell.length_c   1.000
_cell.angle_alpha   90.00
_cell.angle_beta   90.00
_cell.angle_gamma   90.00
#
_symmetry.space_group_name_H-M   'P 1'
#
loop_
_entity.id
_entity.type
_entity.pdbx_description
1 polymer ?
#
loop_
_entity_poly.entity_id
_entity_poly.type
_entity_poly.pdbx_seq_one_letter_code
_entity_poly.pdbx_strand_id
1 'polypeptide(L)'
;MKRDRMSLGRRAFLQGSGAMAVATAAGSLLVNNPELVEAAPAKKAKDVQSSTQKTSYAACPYCGVGCGTIIQTENGKIVSMQPDRDHPSNKGLQCIKGLTAAEPIYVDRLEGDCYVRKDVWAEWKKPGHGDIEFVSKTKGAFDDELWARAPYEAVGEMIAHKIAHFAKKYTGNSIGLYGSGQLTLEGQYLENLFLKGVLGSNTIEANARMCMTSAVTGYIATLGSDTPPLCYDDIELSDMFMHFGHNAREAHPIVFWRIADHKKRADIPTVVVDPRRTGTVQGYADINPNNTVHVPILNGDIAFLNSLAHVLLKDHPDVIDWDFMKAHTNGWKEYTDGVLERYSPEQVQPFMGGANHPVSPETIRHVASLFADATRKRLARKKAGKEQGGVVVMWGIGYNQHIHGQHNIISIVNLMALTGNLGKPGCGPFSMTGQPNAMGERLTGGLTGRLPFNEGLDNAKHLAHIAKAWNVPEENLKTAAAAKNPGFAVGMMERAQKGDVKAMFLIYATHIDLPDTNNLVRPALTKAFVIAQEIYRHAPNNLYADVILPASTWGEVQGVYINSERRLHVVDQAAKGPKGCRPDMDMVIDKGRHIANLLGLDGNKIFPWKRNPQTGEYNADEVFIEFLKASKGTDSDLTGLLEVMKRDGISPYDQIRSIEGKTRGMQWPAPTYEIAKVGGTPRRYMGQEGKWDDKPYGMFRRPDGKMQFKLCDMDYSNRAELTAKLMEFGRKDGDKTLFTIDHLDLIKEARDKAMTPDLPDEDFRNKTWEQVPQDKYPMWLGLGVVYEHFHTAKSNRSPTCRRLVPEQYVEMHPDDAAMLGIQDGDLVNLITRRGQFQARAQVGTNSLVKPSRNSVPRGYLFSPWNLSVADSADPKKNKWLVNATSSRIWDMVSGQVDFKKLACRVEKV
;
A
#
# COMPACT_ATOMS: atom_id res chain seq x y z
N MET A 1 -50.86 20.47 4.23
CA MET A 1 -50.33 19.92 5.46
C MET A 1 -50.16 18.42 5.42
N LYS A 2 -49.39 17.88 4.49
CA LYS A 2 -49.08 16.44 4.42
C LYS A 2 -47.67 16.13 3.83
N ARG A 3 -46.75 17.11 3.79
CA ARG A 3 -45.40 16.94 3.28
C ARG A 3 -44.27 16.91 4.30
N ASP A 4 -44.50 17.30 5.54
CA ASP A 4 -43.44 17.44 6.56
C ASP A 4 -43.22 16.24 7.50
N ARG A 5 -44.03 15.21 7.43
CA ARG A 5 -43.87 14.02 8.29
C ARG A 5 -42.94 12.92 7.72
N MET A 6 -42.54 13.03 6.45
CA MET A 6 -41.64 12.04 5.84
C MET A 6 -40.14 12.37 5.97
N SER A 7 -39.75 13.59 6.31
CA SER A 7 -38.36 14.01 6.46
C SER A 7 -37.72 13.61 7.80
N LEU A 8 -38.51 13.54 8.86
CA LEU A 8 -38.02 13.16 10.20
C LEU A 8 -37.76 11.66 10.34
N GLY A 9 -38.52 10.81 9.65
CA GLY A 9 -38.32 9.36 9.68
C GLY A 9 -37.04 8.89 8.96
N ARG A 10 -36.62 9.60 7.89
CA ARG A 10 -35.40 9.28 7.16
C ARG A 10 -34.13 9.69 7.90
N ARG A 11 -34.14 10.81 8.62
CA ARG A 11 -32.98 11.19 9.45
C ARG A 11 -32.80 10.25 10.66
N ALA A 12 -33.88 9.83 11.29
CA ALA A 12 -33.85 8.87 12.39
C ALA A 12 -33.42 7.46 11.91
N PHE A 13 -33.81 7.06 10.69
CA PHE A 13 -33.39 5.77 10.10
C PHE A 13 -31.91 5.74 9.74
N LEU A 14 -31.35 6.82 9.21
CA LEU A 14 -29.91 6.90 8.87
C LEU A 14 -29.01 7.09 10.11
N GLN A 15 -29.54 7.66 11.19
CA GLN A 15 -28.83 7.73 12.46
C GLN A 15 -28.95 6.46 13.30
N GLY A 16 -30.03 5.67 13.12
CA GLY A 16 -30.25 4.41 13.81
C GLY A 16 -29.65 3.18 13.13
N SER A 17 -29.45 3.19 11.80
CA SER A 17 -29.01 1.99 11.06
C SER A 17 -27.55 1.59 11.32
N GLY A 18 -26.66 2.55 11.65
CA GLY A 18 -25.30 2.25 12.10
C GLY A 18 -25.25 1.65 13.50
N ALA A 19 -26.06 2.15 14.42
CA ALA A 19 -26.16 1.64 15.78
C ALA A 19 -27.00 0.35 15.87
N MET A 20 -28.03 0.21 15.03
CA MET A 20 -28.87 -1.00 15.01
C MET A 20 -28.19 -2.20 14.34
N ALA A 21 -27.28 -2.02 13.38
CA ALA A 21 -26.53 -3.14 12.82
C ALA A 21 -25.54 -3.74 13.83
N VAL A 22 -25.01 -2.93 14.73
CA VAL A 22 -24.17 -3.40 15.85
C VAL A 22 -25.06 -3.99 16.97
N ALA A 23 -26.21 -3.37 17.24
CA ALA A 23 -27.13 -3.84 18.27
C ALA A 23 -27.89 -5.14 17.89
N THR A 24 -28.21 -5.36 16.60
CA THR A 24 -28.84 -6.60 16.14
C THR A 24 -27.85 -7.77 16.08
N ALA A 25 -26.59 -7.53 15.76
CA ALA A 25 -25.57 -8.58 15.85
C ALA A 25 -25.23 -8.93 17.32
N ALA A 26 -25.21 -7.94 18.20
CA ALA A 26 -25.04 -8.17 19.63
C ALA A 26 -26.31 -8.78 20.29
N GLY A 27 -27.49 -8.34 19.84
CA GLY A 27 -28.78 -8.83 20.39
C GLY A 27 -29.09 -10.29 20.05
N SER A 28 -28.71 -10.77 18.85
CA SER A 28 -28.91 -12.17 18.46
C SER A 28 -27.95 -13.14 19.19
N LEU A 29 -26.78 -12.64 19.63
CA LEU A 29 -25.82 -13.40 20.45
C LEU A 29 -26.24 -13.44 21.94
N LEU A 30 -26.97 -12.44 22.44
CA LEU A 30 -27.44 -12.36 23.81
C LEU A 30 -28.69 -13.20 24.06
N VAL A 31 -29.51 -13.43 23.04
CA VAL A 31 -30.74 -14.24 23.18
C VAL A 31 -30.45 -15.74 23.26
N ASN A 32 -29.30 -16.19 22.79
CA ASN A 32 -28.99 -17.64 22.78
C ASN A 32 -28.04 -18.10 23.92
N ASN A 33 -27.70 -17.21 24.87
CA ASN A 33 -26.84 -17.60 26.00
C ASN A 33 -27.18 -16.78 27.27
N PRO A 34 -28.16 -17.18 28.05
CA PRO A 34 -28.66 -16.41 29.22
C PRO A 34 -27.65 -16.33 30.38
N GLU A 35 -26.55 -17.07 30.38
CA GLU A 35 -25.57 -17.09 31.49
C GLU A 35 -24.52 -15.95 31.38
N LEU A 36 -24.56 -15.10 30.35
CA LEU A 36 -23.59 -13.98 30.15
C LEU A 36 -24.10 -12.62 30.63
N VAL A 37 -25.26 -12.57 31.29
CA VAL A 37 -25.82 -11.30 31.81
C VAL A 37 -25.91 -11.35 33.33
N GLU A 38 -24.78 -11.38 34.02
CA GLU A 38 -24.68 -10.76 35.34
C GLU A 38 -24.13 -9.34 35.14
N ALA A 39 -25.06 -8.39 35.13
CA ALA A 39 -24.74 -6.99 35.19
C ALA A 39 -24.02 -6.68 36.51
N ALA A 40 -22.78 -6.27 36.47
CA ALA A 40 -22.11 -5.72 37.62
C ALA A 40 -22.96 -4.58 38.22
N PRO A 41 -23.15 -4.52 39.53
CA PRO A 41 -24.01 -3.53 40.13
C PRO A 41 -23.48 -2.12 39.82
N ALA A 42 -24.39 -1.24 39.38
CA ALA A 42 -24.13 0.17 39.15
C ALA A 42 -23.55 0.80 40.43
N LYS A 43 -22.24 1.07 40.41
CA LYS A 43 -21.62 1.87 41.47
C LYS A 43 -22.24 3.25 41.45
N LYS A 44 -22.82 3.63 42.57
CA LYS A 44 -23.34 4.99 42.83
C LYS A 44 -22.23 6.01 42.54
N ALA A 45 -22.57 7.01 41.69
CA ALA A 45 -21.75 8.15 41.41
C ALA A 45 -21.39 8.87 42.72
N LYS A 46 -20.14 8.69 43.16
CA LYS A 46 -19.49 9.59 44.09
C LYS A 46 -18.06 9.85 43.53
N ASP A 47 -17.77 11.15 43.46
CA ASP A 47 -16.49 11.73 43.05
C ASP A 47 -16.16 11.64 41.54
N VAL A 48 -16.88 12.43 40.74
CA VAL A 48 -16.41 12.87 39.45
C VAL A 48 -15.31 13.92 39.72
N GLN A 49 -14.04 13.48 39.88
CA GLN A 49 -12.93 14.36 39.54
C GLN A 49 -13.13 14.77 38.09
N SER A 50 -13.06 16.08 37.78
CA SER A 50 -13.21 16.60 36.42
C SER A 50 -12.20 15.91 35.51
N SER A 51 -12.66 14.93 34.70
CA SER A 51 -11.82 14.29 33.69
C SER A 51 -11.42 15.36 32.67
N THR A 52 -10.12 15.52 32.45
CA THR A 52 -9.61 16.39 31.40
C THR A 52 -9.84 15.74 30.04
N GLN A 53 -10.99 16.00 29.44
CA GLN A 53 -11.28 15.55 28.09
C GLN A 53 -10.64 16.50 27.08
N LYS A 54 -9.95 15.94 26.07
CA LYS A 54 -9.38 16.69 24.95
C LYS A 54 -9.77 16.02 23.64
N THR A 55 -10.05 16.85 22.63
CA THR A 55 -10.32 16.42 21.26
C THR A 55 -9.14 16.78 20.36
N SER A 56 -8.72 15.86 19.53
CA SER A 56 -7.66 16.02 18.53
C SER A 56 -8.11 15.47 17.19
N TYR A 57 -7.47 15.88 16.11
CA TYR A 57 -7.81 15.47 14.75
C TYR A 57 -6.67 14.68 14.10
N ALA A 58 -7.04 13.68 13.31
CA ALA A 58 -6.05 12.88 12.59
C ALA A 58 -6.64 12.26 11.32
N ALA A 59 -5.78 11.76 10.45
CA ALA A 59 -6.17 10.74 9.48
C ALA A 59 -6.18 9.36 10.14
N CYS A 60 -7.10 8.49 9.72
CA CYS A 60 -7.19 7.11 10.19
C CYS A 60 -5.88 6.35 9.91
N PRO A 61 -5.35 5.52 10.84
CA PRO A 61 -4.04 4.88 10.71
C PRO A 61 -4.04 3.63 9.83
N TYR A 62 -5.14 3.29 9.16
CA TYR A 62 -5.23 2.01 8.46
C TYR A 62 -5.07 2.13 6.96
N CYS A 63 -6.07 2.51 6.20
CA CYS A 63 -5.96 2.43 4.75
C CYS A 63 -5.76 3.80 4.08
N GLY A 64 -5.32 3.75 2.83
CA GLY A 64 -5.02 4.93 2.02
C GLY A 64 -6.23 5.80 1.64
N VAL A 65 -7.43 5.48 2.11
CA VAL A 65 -8.56 6.42 2.02
C VAL A 65 -8.25 7.70 2.81
N GLY A 66 -7.52 7.59 3.93
CA GLY A 66 -7.18 8.73 4.76
C GLY A 66 -8.43 9.39 5.37
N CYS A 67 -9.32 8.60 5.94
CA CYS A 67 -10.53 9.09 6.60
C CYS A 67 -10.15 10.05 7.72
N GLY A 68 -10.78 11.23 7.76
CA GLY A 68 -10.69 12.15 8.89
C GLY A 68 -11.31 11.52 10.14
N THR A 69 -10.57 11.59 11.22
CA THR A 69 -10.91 10.98 12.50
C THR A 69 -10.76 11.98 13.62
N ILE A 70 -11.75 12.02 14.51
CA ILE A 70 -11.71 12.78 15.75
C ILE A 70 -11.31 11.83 16.86
N ILE A 71 -10.18 12.12 17.52
CA ILE A 71 -9.65 11.36 18.64
C ILE A 71 -10.11 12.03 19.93
N GLN A 72 -10.71 11.26 20.82
CA GLN A 72 -11.04 11.71 22.16
C GLN A 72 -10.09 11.09 23.18
N THR A 73 -9.53 11.93 24.03
CA THR A 73 -8.69 11.48 25.14
C THR A 73 -9.34 11.83 26.47
N GLU A 74 -9.11 10.97 27.46
CA GLU A 74 -9.50 11.16 28.83
C GLU A 74 -8.28 10.85 29.73
N ASN A 75 -7.92 11.79 30.60
CA ASN A 75 -6.75 11.64 31.47
C ASN A 75 -5.46 11.27 30.72
N GLY A 76 -5.25 11.86 29.53
CA GLY A 76 -4.08 11.63 28.71
C GLY A 76 -4.07 10.30 27.92
N LYS A 77 -5.16 9.51 27.95
CA LYS A 77 -5.30 8.27 27.17
C LYS A 77 -6.35 8.43 26.08
N ILE A 78 -6.08 7.86 24.92
CA ILE A 78 -7.04 7.76 23.81
C ILE A 78 -8.13 6.77 24.19
N VAL A 79 -9.38 7.23 24.23
CA VAL A 79 -10.53 6.42 24.69
C VAL A 79 -11.54 6.12 23.59
N SER A 80 -11.66 6.99 22.59
CA SER A 80 -12.58 6.75 21.48
C SER A 80 -12.17 7.46 20.19
N MET A 81 -12.72 6.96 19.10
CA MET A 81 -12.56 7.43 17.75
C MET A 81 -13.91 7.73 17.15
N GLN A 82 -14.03 8.86 16.48
CA GLN A 82 -15.25 9.26 15.76
C GLN A 82 -14.91 9.74 14.35
N PRO A 83 -15.80 9.53 13.37
CA PRO A 83 -15.59 10.06 12.03
C PRO A 83 -15.71 11.58 12.04
N ASP A 84 -14.79 12.25 11.37
CA ASP A 84 -14.90 13.68 11.10
C ASP A 84 -15.91 13.93 9.97
N ARG A 85 -17.00 14.64 10.28
CA ARG A 85 -18.09 14.89 9.34
C ARG A 85 -17.71 15.87 8.24
N ASP A 86 -16.80 16.77 8.55
CA ASP A 86 -16.39 17.85 7.63
C ASP A 86 -15.19 17.44 6.77
N HIS A 87 -14.66 16.24 6.97
CA HIS A 87 -13.49 15.78 6.24
C HIS A 87 -13.86 15.29 4.83
N PRO A 88 -13.19 15.78 3.76
CA PRO A 88 -13.57 15.53 2.37
C PRO A 88 -13.44 14.07 1.93
N SER A 89 -12.48 13.33 2.49
CA SER A 89 -12.25 11.95 2.08
C SER A 89 -13.38 11.02 2.51
N ASN A 90 -13.90 11.16 3.73
CA ASN A 90 -14.86 10.23 4.30
C ASN A 90 -16.26 10.81 4.59
N LYS A 91 -16.44 12.14 4.55
CA LYS A 91 -17.76 12.80 4.72
C LYS A 91 -18.56 12.23 5.91
N GLY A 92 -17.89 12.02 7.04
CA GLY A 92 -18.51 11.49 8.27
C GLY A 92 -18.72 9.97 8.31
N LEU A 93 -18.16 9.22 7.39
CA LEU A 93 -18.22 7.75 7.39
C LEU A 93 -16.92 7.16 7.95
N GLN A 94 -17.00 6.01 8.63
CA GLN A 94 -15.83 5.26 9.10
C GLN A 94 -16.15 3.76 9.20
N CYS A 95 -15.20 2.92 8.80
CA CYS A 95 -15.35 1.47 8.91
C CYS A 95 -14.98 0.94 10.30
N ILE A 96 -15.27 -0.33 10.57
CA ILE A 96 -15.01 -0.96 11.86
C ILE A 96 -13.54 -0.83 12.30
N LYS A 97 -12.59 -0.97 11.38
CA LYS A 97 -11.14 -0.80 11.68
C LYS A 97 -10.85 0.58 12.26
N GLY A 98 -11.35 1.63 11.60
CA GLY A 98 -11.17 3.01 12.05
C GLY A 98 -11.87 3.30 13.38
N LEU A 99 -13.08 2.79 13.59
CA LEU A 99 -13.81 2.95 14.84
C LEU A 99 -13.12 2.28 16.04
N THR A 100 -12.40 1.19 15.79
CA THR A 100 -11.68 0.42 16.82
C THR A 100 -10.17 0.71 16.88
N ALA A 101 -9.71 1.78 16.22
CA ALA A 101 -8.27 2.07 16.12
C ALA A 101 -7.60 2.42 17.46
N ALA A 102 -8.38 2.80 18.48
CA ALA A 102 -7.89 2.99 19.84
C ALA A 102 -7.52 1.67 20.55
N GLU A 103 -8.21 0.55 20.22
CA GLU A 103 -8.06 -0.70 20.94
C GLU A 103 -6.63 -1.28 20.91
N PRO A 104 -5.92 -1.35 19.76
CA PRO A 104 -4.57 -1.91 19.71
C PRO A 104 -3.49 -1.00 20.30
N ILE A 105 -3.79 0.27 20.62
CA ILE A 105 -2.79 1.22 21.10
C ILE A 105 -2.19 0.79 22.43
N TYR A 106 -3.01 0.24 23.33
CA TYR A 106 -2.59 -0.08 24.72
C TYR A 106 -2.40 -1.57 24.97
N VAL A 107 -2.48 -2.39 23.95
CA VAL A 107 -2.28 -3.84 24.09
C VAL A 107 -0.81 -4.16 23.85
N ASP A 108 -0.18 -4.89 24.78
CA ASP A 108 1.17 -5.45 24.63
C ASP A 108 2.26 -4.40 24.29
N ARG A 109 2.20 -3.23 24.89
CA ARG A 109 3.13 -2.12 24.63
C ARG A 109 4.51 -2.33 25.24
N LEU A 110 5.52 -1.91 24.48
CA LEU A 110 6.86 -1.66 25.00
C LEU A 110 6.86 -0.37 25.83
N GLU A 111 7.67 -0.33 26.87
CA GLU A 111 7.87 0.85 27.71
C GLU A 111 9.24 0.84 28.41
N GLY A 112 9.64 1.99 28.93
CA GLY A 112 10.87 2.19 29.71
C GLY A 112 12.14 2.19 28.87
N ASP A 113 13.23 1.65 29.42
CA ASP A 113 14.54 1.58 28.79
C ASP A 113 14.54 0.68 27.54
N CYS A 114 15.52 0.88 26.67
CA CYS A 114 15.74 0.03 25.51
C CYS A 114 16.05 -1.41 25.89
N TYR A 115 15.70 -2.34 25.01
CA TYR A 115 16.04 -3.76 25.16
C TYR A 115 17.23 -4.08 24.27
N VAL A 116 18.28 -4.65 24.86
CA VAL A 116 19.47 -5.13 24.14
C VAL A 116 19.67 -6.59 24.47
N ARG A 117 19.96 -7.46 23.49
CA ARG A 117 20.31 -8.85 23.78
C ARG A 117 21.47 -8.88 24.79
N LYS A 118 21.37 -9.70 25.87
CA LYS A 118 22.36 -9.75 26.93
C LYS A 118 23.77 -10.04 26.42
N ASP A 119 23.90 -10.92 25.44
CA ASP A 119 25.19 -11.26 24.85
C ASP A 119 25.79 -10.10 24.04
N VAL A 120 24.97 -9.34 23.30
CA VAL A 120 25.40 -8.11 22.61
C VAL A 120 25.83 -7.04 23.62
N TRP A 121 25.04 -6.85 24.67
CA TRP A 121 25.34 -5.83 25.68
C TRP A 121 26.59 -6.15 26.49
N ALA A 122 26.79 -7.44 26.80
CA ALA A 122 28.01 -7.91 27.47
C ALA A 122 29.25 -7.72 26.59
N GLU A 123 29.14 -7.99 25.29
CA GLU A 123 30.23 -7.78 24.32
C GLU A 123 30.60 -6.30 24.21
N TRP A 124 29.60 -5.41 24.07
CA TRP A 124 29.79 -3.97 24.00
C TRP A 124 30.48 -3.38 25.24
N LYS A 125 30.25 -3.94 26.42
CA LYS A 125 30.85 -3.47 27.68
C LYS A 125 32.31 -3.89 27.90
N LYS A 126 32.85 -4.75 27.03
CA LYS A 126 34.26 -5.13 27.10
C LYS A 126 35.18 -3.93 26.78
N PRO A 127 36.43 -3.91 27.27
CA PRO A 127 37.41 -2.89 26.89
C PRO A 127 37.52 -2.76 25.38
N GLY A 128 37.47 -1.51 24.86
CA GLY A 128 37.50 -1.23 23.44
C GLY A 128 36.24 -1.70 22.68
N HIS A 129 35.13 -1.92 23.38
CA HIS A 129 33.85 -2.42 22.88
C HIS A 129 33.86 -3.85 22.34
N GLY A 130 34.87 -4.66 22.71
CA GLY A 130 35.00 -6.07 22.31
C GLY A 130 34.94 -6.28 20.81
N ASP A 131 34.18 -7.31 20.35
CA ASP A 131 33.90 -7.50 18.92
C ASP A 131 32.74 -6.59 18.46
N ILE A 132 33.11 -5.47 17.85
CA ILE A 132 32.13 -4.48 17.37
C ILE A 132 31.18 -5.04 16.31
N GLU A 133 31.53 -6.13 15.62
CA GLU A 133 30.68 -6.79 14.62
C GLU A 133 29.81 -7.90 15.23
N PHE A 134 29.89 -8.13 16.51
CA PHE A 134 29.15 -9.17 17.19
C PHE A 134 27.63 -9.02 16.97
N VAL A 135 26.99 -10.12 16.57
CA VAL A 135 25.55 -10.28 16.41
C VAL A 135 25.08 -11.34 17.42
N SER A 136 23.94 -11.12 18.02
CA SER A 136 23.41 -12.04 19.05
C SER A 136 23.26 -13.47 18.53
N LYS A 137 23.65 -14.41 19.35
CA LYS A 137 23.47 -15.85 19.14
C LYS A 137 22.14 -16.39 19.68
N THR A 138 21.34 -15.52 20.33
CA THR A 138 20.09 -15.90 21.01
C THR A 138 18.84 -15.53 20.20
N LYS A 139 18.99 -15.16 18.93
CA LYS A 139 17.90 -14.81 18.03
C LYS A 139 16.96 -16.01 17.77
N GLY A 140 15.71 -15.71 17.43
CA GLY A 140 14.66 -16.71 17.15
C GLY A 140 13.76 -17.01 18.36
N ALA A 141 14.05 -16.42 19.52
CA ALA A 141 13.20 -16.51 20.71
C ALA A 141 12.99 -15.12 21.34
N PHE A 142 11.84 -14.91 21.94
CA PHE A 142 11.56 -13.77 22.81
C PHE A 142 11.29 -14.32 24.22
N ASP A 143 12.29 -14.19 25.07
CA ASP A 143 12.24 -14.48 26.50
C ASP A 143 12.87 -13.30 27.22
N ASP A 144 12.24 -12.80 28.28
CA ASP A 144 12.72 -11.64 29.04
C ASP A 144 14.13 -11.86 29.59
N GLU A 145 14.46 -13.12 29.89
CA GLU A 145 15.81 -13.46 30.38
C GLU A 145 16.93 -13.24 29.36
N LEU A 146 16.58 -13.14 28.07
CA LEU A 146 17.53 -12.88 26.99
C LEU A 146 17.85 -11.40 26.81
N TRP A 147 17.13 -10.50 27.49
CA TRP A 147 17.22 -9.06 27.30
C TRP A 147 17.84 -8.35 28.53
N ALA A 148 18.77 -7.44 28.24
CA ALA A 148 19.20 -6.40 29.17
C ALA A 148 18.38 -5.13 28.91
N ARG A 149 18.11 -4.38 29.97
CA ARG A 149 17.53 -3.04 29.90
C ARG A 149 18.65 -2.03 30.02
N ALA A 150 18.69 -1.06 29.10
CA ALA A 150 19.74 -0.05 29.08
C ALA A 150 19.19 1.33 28.66
N PRO A 151 19.71 2.44 29.21
CA PRO A 151 19.29 3.78 28.84
C PRO A 151 19.43 4.03 27.34
N TYR A 152 18.51 4.82 26.80
CA TYR A 152 18.44 5.13 25.36
C TYR A 152 19.76 5.72 24.84
N GLU A 153 20.38 6.61 25.58
CA GLU A 153 21.60 7.30 25.19
C GLU A 153 22.77 6.31 25.06
N ALA A 154 22.95 5.40 26.02
CA ALA A 154 23.99 4.38 25.98
C ALA A 154 23.80 3.36 24.86
N VAL A 155 22.55 3.01 24.58
CA VAL A 155 22.19 2.13 23.44
C VAL A 155 22.39 2.87 22.11
N GLY A 156 22.03 4.14 22.06
CA GLY A 156 22.25 5.02 20.90
C GLY A 156 23.73 5.16 20.54
N GLU A 157 24.60 5.28 21.55
CA GLU A 157 26.06 5.30 21.37
C GLU A 157 26.55 3.98 20.76
N MET A 158 26.16 2.84 21.32
CA MET A 158 26.48 1.52 20.77
C MET A 158 26.06 1.39 19.31
N ILE A 159 24.82 1.74 18.99
CA ILE A 159 24.29 1.68 17.61
C ILE A 159 25.14 2.56 16.70
N ALA A 160 25.42 3.80 17.10
CA ALA A 160 26.16 4.75 16.28
C ALA A 160 27.57 4.26 15.95
N HIS A 161 28.30 3.74 16.93
CA HIS A 161 29.63 3.18 16.73
C HIS A 161 29.62 1.95 15.81
N LYS A 162 28.68 1.01 16.00
CA LYS A 162 28.55 -0.19 15.14
C LYS A 162 28.23 0.20 13.69
N ILE A 163 27.28 1.08 13.48
CA ILE A 163 26.86 1.52 12.14
C ILE A 163 27.98 2.29 11.44
N ALA A 164 28.64 3.21 12.15
CA ALA A 164 29.80 3.93 11.60
C ALA A 164 30.96 2.99 11.25
N HIS A 165 31.22 1.96 12.08
CA HIS A 165 32.19 0.93 11.79
C HIS A 165 31.85 0.16 10.49
N PHE A 166 30.61 -0.34 10.37
CA PHE A 166 30.19 -1.06 9.16
C PHE A 166 30.26 -0.19 7.91
N ALA A 167 29.83 1.07 8.00
CA ALA A 167 29.89 2.00 6.87
C ALA A 167 31.35 2.25 6.43
N LYS A 168 32.30 2.42 7.36
CA LYS A 168 33.73 2.64 7.07
C LYS A 168 34.41 1.39 6.53
N LYS A 169 34.12 0.22 7.10
CA LYS A 169 34.79 -1.04 6.75
C LYS A 169 34.26 -1.66 5.45
N TYR A 170 32.95 -1.61 5.24
CA TYR A 170 32.27 -2.33 4.13
C TYR A 170 31.63 -1.40 3.10
N THR A 171 31.20 -0.27 3.40
CA THR A 171 30.48 0.77 2.67
C THR A 171 29.07 1.00 3.28
N GLY A 172 28.46 2.14 2.95
CA GLY A 172 27.08 2.44 3.37
C GLY A 172 26.06 1.38 2.94
N ASN A 173 26.24 0.75 1.75
CA ASN A 173 25.33 -0.28 1.26
C ASN A 173 25.35 -1.61 2.07
N SER A 174 26.27 -1.75 3.04
CA SER A 174 26.22 -2.83 4.04
C SER A 174 25.17 -2.60 5.14
N ILE A 175 24.49 -1.45 5.11
CA ILE A 175 23.47 -1.08 6.08
C ILE A 175 22.15 -0.93 5.33
N GLY A 176 21.15 -1.71 5.73
CA GLY A 176 19.80 -1.68 5.19
C GLY A 176 18.80 -1.01 6.13
N LEU A 177 17.71 -0.51 5.56
CA LEU A 177 16.54 -0.04 6.29
C LEU A 177 15.26 -0.56 5.62
N TYR A 178 14.35 -1.09 6.43
CA TYR A 178 13.01 -1.45 6.00
C TYR A 178 12.00 -0.63 6.82
N GLY A 179 11.42 0.38 6.18
CA GLY A 179 10.49 1.36 6.76
C GLY A 179 9.02 1.05 6.48
N SER A 180 8.16 2.01 6.77
CA SER A 180 6.72 1.81 6.71
C SER A 180 5.94 3.00 6.16
N GLY A 181 4.96 2.70 5.29
CA GLY A 181 3.90 3.63 4.91
C GLY A 181 2.91 3.97 6.02
N GLN A 182 3.22 3.67 7.28
CA GLN A 182 2.46 4.08 8.48
C GLN A 182 3.21 5.10 9.34
N LEU A 183 4.45 5.42 8.99
CA LEU A 183 5.19 6.54 9.57
C LEU A 183 4.61 7.88 9.12
N THR A 184 4.90 8.94 9.86
CA THR A 184 4.67 10.30 9.39
C THR A 184 5.59 10.63 8.21
N LEU A 185 5.19 11.59 7.38
CA LEU A 185 5.99 12.05 6.24
C LEU A 185 7.40 12.50 6.66
N GLU A 186 7.48 13.17 7.81
CA GLU A 186 8.73 13.66 8.40
C GLU A 186 9.67 12.51 8.74
N GLY A 187 9.13 11.44 9.36
CA GLY A 187 9.89 10.24 9.66
C GLY A 187 10.44 9.57 8.40
N GLN A 188 9.59 9.37 7.39
CA GLN A 188 9.95 8.79 6.10
C GLN A 188 10.99 9.63 5.34
N TYR A 189 10.88 10.97 5.40
CA TYR A 189 11.86 11.86 4.80
C TYR A 189 13.24 11.74 5.45
N LEU A 190 13.27 11.66 6.78
CA LEU A 190 14.50 11.54 7.55
C LEU A 190 15.17 10.16 7.39
N GLU A 191 14.40 9.08 7.20
CA GLU A 191 14.95 7.76 6.86
C GLU A 191 15.75 7.82 5.56
N ASN A 192 15.21 8.48 4.54
CA ASN A 192 15.88 8.62 3.26
C ASN A 192 17.12 9.52 3.36
N LEU A 193 17.03 10.65 4.07
CA LEU A 193 18.17 11.52 4.36
C LEU A 193 19.28 10.73 5.09
N PHE A 194 18.91 9.95 6.11
CA PHE A 194 19.87 9.16 6.89
C PHE A 194 20.58 8.11 6.00
N LEU A 195 19.81 7.30 5.25
CA LEU A 195 20.41 6.22 4.47
C LEU A 195 21.21 6.75 3.28
N LYS A 196 20.58 7.54 2.42
CA LYS A 196 21.23 8.00 1.18
C LYS A 196 22.15 9.20 1.44
N GLY A 197 21.70 10.15 2.24
CA GLY A 197 22.44 11.39 2.49
C GLY A 197 23.65 11.20 3.42
N VAL A 198 23.50 10.51 4.54
CA VAL A 198 24.59 10.32 5.51
C VAL A 198 25.43 9.10 5.17
N LEU A 199 24.80 7.94 4.93
CA LEU A 199 25.52 6.68 4.73
C LEU A 199 25.95 6.42 3.28
N GLY A 200 25.38 7.14 2.30
CA GLY A 200 25.59 6.82 0.88
C GLY A 200 25.02 5.45 0.49
N SER A 201 23.97 5.01 1.17
CA SER A 201 23.36 3.70 0.96
C SER A 201 22.10 3.80 0.11
N ASN A 202 21.96 2.91 -0.89
CA ASN A 202 20.72 2.70 -1.65
C ASN A 202 19.94 1.46 -1.14
N THR A 203 20.35 0.87 -0.02
CA THR A 203 19.73 -0.32 0.58
C THR A 203 18.58 0.10 1.51
N ILE A 204 17.62 0.82 0.95
CA ILE A 204 16.42 1.31 1.65
C ILE A 204 15.16 0.81 0.96
N GLU A 205 14.26 0.24 1.71
CA GLU A 205 12.97 -0.25 1.25
C GLU A 205 11.89 -0.05 2.32
N ALA A 206 10.65 -0.09 1.88
CA ALA A 206 9.51 0.01 2.76
C ALA A 206 8.40 -0.95 2.32
N ASN A 207 7.41 -1.17 3.16
CA ASN A 207 6.25 -1.99 2.81
C ASN A 207 5.41 -1.40 1.65
N ALA A 208 5.60 -0.13 1.29
CA ALA A 208 5.08 0.45 0.05
C ALA A 208 5.57 -0.30 -1.21
N ARG A 209 6.79 -0.92 -1.17
CA ARG A 209 7.29 -1.80 -2.23
C ARG A 209 6.38 -2.99 -2.46
N MET A 210 5.87 -3.58 -1.41
CA MET A 210 4.95 -4.72 -1.49
C MET A 210 3.52 -4.29 -1.88
N CYS A 211 3.21 -2.99 -1.88
CA CYS A 211 1.85 -2.48 -2.05
C CYS A 211 1.57 -1.99 -3.48
N MET A 212 2.12 -0.85 -3.89
CA MET A 212 1.67 -0.12 -5.10
C MET A 212 2.81 0.35 -6.01
N THR A 213 4.01 -0.24 -5.95
CA THR A 213 5.13 0.20 -6.80
C THR A 213 4.94 -0.07 -8.29
N SER A 214 4.14 -1.04 -8.68
CA SER A 214 3.72 -1.20 -10.08
C SER A 214 2.96 0.03 -10.58
N ALA A 215 2.09 0.63 -9.74
CA ALA A 215 1.44 1.90 -10.05
C ALA A 215 2.45 3.04 -10.21
N VAL A 216 3.44 3.14 -9.29
CA VAL A 216 4.53 4.12 -9.36
C VAL A 216 5.23 4.07 -10.71
N THR A 217 5.73 2.88 -11.08
CA THR A 217 6.50 2.72 -12.31
C THR A 217 5.66 2.84 -13.57
N GLY A 218 4.38 2.42 -13.53
CA GLY A 218 3.45 2.57 -14.64
C GLY A 218 3.08 4.04 -14.91
N TYR A 219 2.80 4.81 -13.87
CA TYR A 219 2.56 6.26 -14.00
C TYR A 219 3.82 6.99 -14.49
N ILE A 220 5.00 6.67 -13.96
CA ILE A 220 6.24 7.30 -14.43
C ILE A 220 6.52 6.95 -15.89
N ALA A 221 6.32 5.70 -16.30
CA ALA A 221 6.53 5.27 -17.67
C ALA A 221 5.62 6.00 -18.67
N THR A 222 4.40 6.33 -18.28
CA THR A 222 3.39 6.96 -19.12
C THR A 222 3.32 8.48 -18.92
N LEU A 223 3.06 8.93 -17.70
CA LEU A 223 2.79 10.33 -17.35
C LEU A 223 4.06 11.09 -16.92
N GLY A 224 5.16 10.38 -16.66
CA GLY A 224 6.43 10.95 -16.21
C GLY A 224 6.52 11.23 -14.72
N SER A 225 5.48 10.95 -13.95
CA SER A 225 5.42 11.19 -12.51
C SER A 225 4.52 10.18 -11.81
N ASP A 226 4.86 9.81 -10.58
CA ASP A 226 4.00 8.98 -9.71
C ASP A 226 2.88 9.82 -9.10
N THR A 227 1.90 10.18 -9.93
CA THR A 227 0.83 11.09 -9.53
C THR A 227 -0.52 10.60 -10.01
N PRO A 228 -1.37 10.05 -9.13
CA PRO A 228 -2.77 9.80 -9.46
C PRO A 228 -3.46 11.10 -9.91
N PRO A 229 -4.08 11.14 -11.10
CA PRO A 229 -4.61 12.39 -11.66
C PRO A 229 -5.88 12.90 -11.00
N LEU A 230 -6.60 12.07 -10.24
CA LEU A 230 -7.93 12.32 -9.68
C LEU A 230 -7.93 12.66 -8.19
N CYS A 231 -9.08 13.07 -7.72
CA CYS A 231 -9.43 13.21 -6.30
C CYS A 231 -10.74 12.47 -5.99
N TYR A 232 -11.07 12.33 -4.69
CA TYR A 232 -12.29 11.61 -4.30
C TYR A 232 -13.59 12.32 -4.66
N ASP A 233 -13.56 13.64 -4.93
CA ASP A 233 -14.75 14.36 -5.39
C ASP A 233 -15.14 13.99 -6.83
N ASP A 234 -14.26 13.31 -7.55
CA ASP A 234 -14.56 12.75 -8.88
C ASP A 234 -15.51 11.55 -8.81
N ILE A 235 -15.65 10.92 -7.64
CA ILE A 235 -16.55 9.78 -7.44
C ILE A 235 -18.00 10.17 -7.77
N GLU A 236 -18.47 11.29 -7.23
CA GLU A 236 -19.86 11.71 -7.42
C GLU A 236 -20.14 12.36 -8.79
N LEU A 237 -19.11 12.51 -9.61
CA LEU A 237 -19.21 13.07 -10.97
C LEU A 237 -19.14 12.01 -12.07
N SER A 238 -18.65 10.81 -11.76
CA SER A 238 -18.39 9.75 -12.75
C SER A 238 -19.67 9.15 -13.33
N ASP A 239 -19.63 8.74 -14.59
CA ASP A 239 -20.71 8.02 -15.27
C ASP A 239 -20.53 6.50 -15.26
N MET A 240 -19.35 6.00 -14.90
CA MET A 240 -19.03 4.57 -14.81
C MET A 240 -17.81 4.32 -13.94
N PHE A 241 -17.82 3.21 -13.22
CA PHE A 241 -16.63 2.70 -12.50
C PHE A 241 -16.18 1.35 -13.03
N MET A 242 -14.88 1.19 -13.18
CA MET A 242 -14.23 -0.12 -13.33
C MET A 242 -13.27 -0.38 -12.18
N HIS A 243 -13.28 -1.58 -11.63
CA HIS A 243 -12.37 -2.03 -10.59
C HIS A 243 -11.53 -3.20 -11.09
N PHE A 244 -10.21 -3.08 -11.01
CA PHE A 244 -9.26 -4.12 -11.39
C PHE A 244 -8.53 -4.65 -10.17
N GLY A 245 -8.76 -5.91 -9.79
CA GLY A 245 -8.16 -6.49 -8.59
C GLY A 245 -8.32 -5.61 -7.35
N HIS A 246 -9.45 -4.92 -7.26
CA HIS A 246 -9.79 -3.96 -6.22
C HIS A 246 -11.09 -4.36 -5.53
N ASN A 247 -10.98 -5.19 -4.51
CA ASN A 247 -12.10 -5.46 -3.63
C ASN A 247 -12.34 -4.25 -2.70
N ALA A 248 -12.92 -3.20 -3.26
CA ALA A 248 -13.09 -1.90 -2.61
C ALA A 248 -13.87 -2.00 -1.30
N ARG A 249 -14.88 -2.88 -1.23
CA ARG A 249 -15.70 -3.07 -0.03
C ARG A 249 -14.89 -3.50 1.18
N GLU A 250 -13.82 -4.25 0.98
CA GLU A 250 -12.96 -4.77 2.06
C GLU A 250 -11.71 -3.92 2.24
N ALA A 251 -11.04 -3.53 1.15
CA ALA A 251 -9.78 -2.79 1.20
C ALA A 251 -9.98 -1.29 1.50
N HIS A 252 -10.99 -0.66 0.88
CA HIS A 252 -11.26 0.78 0.95
C HIS A 252 -12.76 1.06 1.19
N PRO A 253 -13.33 0.63 2.33
CA PRO A 253 -14.78 0.59 2.54
C PRO A 253 -15.49 1.92 2.32
N ILE A 254 -14.86 3.04 2.69
CA ILE A 254 -15.50 4.35 2.57
C ILE A 254 -15.61 4.77 1.09
N VAL A 255 -14.60 4.49 0.28
CA VAL A 255 -14.67 4.73 -1.18
C VAL A 255 -15.75 3.84 -1.80
N PHE A 256 -15.81 2.57 -1.41
CA PHE A 256 -16.88 1.67 -1.85
C PHE A 256 -18.27 2.24 -1.51
N TRP A 257 -18.50 2.73 -0.29
CA TRP A 257 -19.79 3.27 0.12
C TRP A 257 -20.16 4.56 -0.63
N ARG A 258 -19.17 5.44 -0.91
CA ARG A 258 -19.40 6.62 -1.74
C ARG A 258 -19.82 6.24 -3.16
N ILE A 259 -19.15 5.27 -3.78
CA ILE A 259 -19.49 4.76 -5.11
C ILE A 259 -20.88 4.08 -5.10
N ALA A 260 -21.15 3.25 -4.09
CA ALA A 260 -22.44 2.56 -3.94
C ALA A 260 -23.60 3.55 -3.77
N ASP A 261 -23.40 4.61 -3.00
CA ASP A 261 -24.39 5.67 -2.84
C ASP A 261 -24.60 6.44 -4.15
N HIS A 262 -23.51 6.76 -4.88
CA HIS A 262 -23.61 7.38 -6.20
C HIS A 262 -24.30 6.47 -7.21
N LYS A 263 -23.94 5.17 -7.29
CA LYS A 263 -24.61 4.17 -8.11
C LYS A 263 -26.12 4.10 -7.82
N LYS A 264 -26.50 4.12 -6.56
CA LYS A 264 -27.91 4.11 -6.16
C LYS A 264 -28.69 5.33 -6.62
N ARG A 265 -28.03 6.50 -6.64
CA ARG A 265 -28.65 7.76 -7.04
C ARG A 265 -28.70 7.98 -8.55
N ALA A 266 -27.66 7.59 -9.25
CA ALA A 266 -27.44 7.91 -10.66
C ALA A 266 -27.54 6.69 -11.60
N ASP A 267 -27.76 5.50 -11.04
CA ASP A 267 -27.86 4.22 -11.76
C ASP A 267 -26.70 3.97 -12.74
N ILE A 268 -25.49 4.27 -12.32
CA ILE A 268 -24.31 4.13 -13.16
C ILE A 268 -23.84 2.68 -13.25
N PRO A 269 -23.28 2.24 -14.41
CA PRO A 269 -22.68 0.93 -14.54
C PRO A 269 -21.40 0.80 -13.71
N THR A 270 -21.20 -0.41 -13.18
CA THR A 270 -19.99 -0.81 -12.47
C THR A 270 -19.45 -2.13 -13.01
N VAL A 271 -18.17 -2.17 -13.33
CA VAL A 271 -17.45 -3.36 -13.80
C VAL A 271 -16.41 -3.74 -12.77
N VAL A 272 -16.37 -5.00 -12.39
CA VAL A 272 -15.36 -5.53 -11.46
C VAL A 272 -14.62 -6.68 -12.13
N VAL A 273 -13.33 -6.47 -12.37
CA VAL A 273 -12.40 -7.45 -12.94
C VAL A 273 -11.62 -8.06 -11.78
N ASP A 274 -11.95 -9.29 -11.43
CA ASP A 274 -11.37 -10.02 -10.31
C ASP A 274 -11.68 -11.51 -10.50
N PRO A 275 -10.75 -12.45 -10.29
CA PRO A 275 -11.06 -13.88 -10.41
C PRO A 275 -12.16 -14.31 -9.44
N ARG A 276 -12.30 -13.63 -8.31
CA ARG A 276 -13.33 -13.92 -7.30
C ARG A 276 -14.56 -13.03 -7.47
N ARG A 277 -15.72 -13.59 -7.20
CA ARG A 277 -16.94 -12.80 -6.96
C ARG A 277 -16.86 -12.15 -5.57
N THR A 278 -16.16 -11.02 -5.49
CA THR A 278 -15.85 -10.32 -4.25
C THR A 278 -17.06 -9.64 -3.61
N GLY A 279 -16.89 -9.20 -2.35
CA GLY A 279 -17.88 -8.36 -1.67
C GLY A 279 -18.21 -7.05 -2.42
N THR A 280 -17.30 -6.55 -3.24
CA THR A 280 -17.52 -5.39 -4.12
C THR A 280 -18.52 -5.72 -5.23
N VAL A 281 -18.35 -6.85 -5.91
CA VAL A 281 -19.30 -7.33 -6.93
C VAL A 281 -20.69 -7.48 -6.31
N GLN A 282 -20.77 -8.19 -5.19
CA GLN A 282 -22.04 -8.44 -4.53
C GLN A 282 -22.72 -7.15 -4.09
N GLY A 283 -21.97 -6.23 -3.48
CA GLY A 283 -22.55 -4.99 -2.98
C GLY A 283 -23.07 -4.06 -4.09
N TYR A 284 -22.47 -4.06 -5.27
CA TYR A 284 -23.02 -3.33 -6.41
C TYR A 284 -24.21 -4.06 -7.06
N ALA A 285 -24.14 -5.38 -7.15
CA ALA A 285 -25.25 -6.19 -7.66
C ALA A 285 -26.51 -6.12 -6.76
N ASP A 286 -26.33 -5.99 -5.45
CA ASP A 286 -27.45 -5.77 -4.51
C ASP A 286 -28.18 -4.43 -4.76
N ILE A 287 -27.50 -3.45 -5.37
CA ILE A 287 -28.11 -2.17 -5.76
C ILE A 287 -28.80 -2.29 -7.11
N ASN A 288 -28.09 -2.75 -8.13
CA ASN A 288 -28.63 -3.00 -9.47
C ASN A 288 -27.81 -4.10 -10.18
N PRO A 289 -28.33 -5.35 -10.25
CA PRO A 289 -27.63 -6.44 -10.90
C PRO A 289 -27.52 -6.27 -12.41
N ASN A 290 -28.45 -5.54 -13.05
CA ASN A 290 -28.48 -5.38 -14.50
C ASN A 290 -27.41 -4.44 -15.06
N ASN A 291 -26.83 -3.58 -14.21
CA ASN A 291 -25.73 -2.69 -14.57
C ASN A 291 -24.48 -2.93 -13.70
N THR A 292 -24.33 -4.16 -13.20
CA THR A 292 -23.12 -4.64 -12.50
C THR A 292 -22.55 -5.82 -13.26
N VAL A 293 -21.36 -5.64 -13.83
CA VAL A 293 -20.66 -6.67 -14.58
C VAL A 293 -19.50 -7.22 -13.78
N HIS A 294 -19.44 -8.54 -13.57
CA HIS A 294 -18.28 -9.24 -13.04
C HIS A 294 -17.53 -9.90 -14.19
N VAL A 295 -16.24 -9.62 -14.31
CA VAL A 295 -15.35 -10.23 -15.30
C VAL A 295 -14.32 -11.08 -14.55
N PRO A 296 -14.46 -12.41 -14.53
CA PRO A 296 -13.64 -13.30 -13.72
C PRO A 296 -12.31 -13.63 -14.39
N ILE A 297 -11.41 -12.66 -14.49
CA ILE A 297 -10.07 -12.86 -15.09
C ILE A 297 -9.11 -13.40 -14.01
N LEU A 298 -8.52 -14.56 -14.28
CA LEU A 298 -7.43 -15.12 -13.49
C LEU A 298 -6.07 -14.75 -14.11
N ASN A 299 -6.01 -14.71 -15.45
CA ASN A 299 -4.87 -14.33 -16.27
C ASN A 299 -5.35 -13.54 -17.48
N GLY A 300 -4.47 -12.78 -18.14
CA GLY A 300 -4.81 -12.05 -19.35
C GLY A 300 -5.31 -10.62 -19.13
N ASP A 301 -4.89 -9.99 -18.03
CA ASP A 301 -5.25 -8.61 -17.70
C ASP A 301 -4.89 -7.62 -18.82
N ILE A 302 -3.68 -7.71 -19.36
CA ILE A 302 -3.20 -6.88 -20.48
C ILE A 302 -4.00 -7.17 -21.75
N ALA A 303 -4.25 -8.45 -22.03
CA ALA A 303 -5.04 -8.87 -23.19
C ALA A 303 -6.48 -8.29 -23.14
N PHE A 304 -7.11 -8.33 -21.97
CA PHE A 304 -8.43 -7.75 -21.76
C PHE A 304 -8.44 -6.24 -22.01
N LEU A 305 -7.51 -5.49 -21.45
CA LEU A 305 -7.41 -4.04 -21.62
C LEU A 305 -7.12 -3.64 -23.08
N ASN A 306 -6.19 -4.33 -23.74
CA ASN A 306 -5.89 -4.09 -25.14
C ASN A 306 -7.09 -4.48 -26.03
N SER A 307 -7.84 -5.54 -25.67
CA SER A 307 -9.05 -5.91 -26.39
C SER A 307 -10.19 -4.91 -26.19
N LEU A 308 -10.35 -4.32 -25.02
CA LEU A 308 -11.25 -3.18 -24.84
C LEU A 308 -10.87 -2.01 -25.75
N ALA A 309 -9.57 -1.68 -25.81
CA ALA A 309 -9.07 -0.64 -26.70
C ALA A 309 -9.32 -0.98 -28.19
N HIS A 310 -9.13 -2.25 -28.59
CA HIS A 310 -9.46 -2.72 -29.94
C HIS A 310 -10.93 -2.46 -30.30
N VAL A 311 -11.85 -2.88 -29.41
CA VAL A 311 -13.29 -2.68 -29.64
C VAL A 311 -13.66 -1.20 -29.70
N LEU A 312 -13.08 -0.37 -28.82
CA LEU A 312 -13.30 1.07 -28.85
C LEU A 312 -12.82 1.71 -30.16
N LEU A 313 -11.62 1.34 -30.62
CA LEU A 313 -11.05 1.86 -31.87
C LEU A 313 -11.89 1.44 -33.09
N LYS A 314 -12.37 0.19 -33.11
CA LYS A 314 -13.06 -0.40 -34.28
C LYS A 314 -14.54 -0.11 -34.28
N ASP A 315 -15.22 -0.34 -33.16
CA ASP A 315 -16.70 -0.33 -33.10
C ASP A 315 -17.24 0.98 -32.50
N HIS A 316 -16.41 1.76 -31.81
CA HIS A 316 -16.79 3.04 -31.16
C HIS A 316 -15.78 4.18 -31.44
N PRO A 317 -15.41 4.45 -32.73
CA PRO A 317 -14.39 5.44 -33.08
C PRO A 317 -14.75 6.88 -32.67
N ASP A 318 -16.03 7.14 -32.43
CA ASP A 318 -16.59 8.42 -32.01
C ASP A 318 -16.19 8.84 -30.59
N VAL A 319 -15.72 7.88 -29.78
CA VAL A 319 -15.26 8.18 -28.42
C VAL A 319 -13.74 8.33 -28.29
N ILE A 320 -12.99 8.16 -29.38
CA ILE A 320 -11.54 8.30 -29.41
C ILE A 320 -11.15 9.78 -29.45
N ASP A 321 -10.28 10.21 -28.55
CA ASP A 321 -9.80 11.60 -28.50
C ASP A 321 -8.53 11.78 -29.34
N TRP A 322 -8.71 11.76 -30.68
CA TRP A 322 -7.62 11.88 -31.65
C TRP A 322 -6.84 13.19 -31.51
N ASP A 323 -7.54 14.28 -31.16
CA ASP A 323 -6.88 15.59 -30.99
C ASP A 323 -5.95 15.59 -29.79
N PHE A 324 -6.40 15.03 -28.68
CA PHE A 324 -5.56 14.85 -27.49
C PHE A 324 -4.34 13.97 -27.79
N MET A 325 -4.56 12.82 -28.43
CA MET A 325 -3.47 11.89 -28.72
C MET A 325 -2.40 12.52 -29.61
N LYS A 326 -2.79 13.22 -30.69
CA LYS A 326 -1.86 13.88 -31.62
C LYS A 326 -1.10 15.03 -30.96
N ALA A 327 -1.79 15.85 -30.15
CA ALA A 327 -1.22 17.03 -29.54
C ALA A 327 -0.32 16.72 -28.33
N HIS A 328 -0.76 15.80 -27.46
CA HIS A 328 -0.22 15.66 -26.10
C HIS A 328 0.42 14.29 -25.81
N THR A 329 0.59 13.43 -26.83
CA THR A 329 1.15 12.08 -26.60
C THR A 329 2.15 11.67 -27.68
N ASN A 330 3.04 10.72 -27.30
CA ASN A 330 3.94 10.00 -28.20
C ASN A 330 3.55 8.51 -28.25
N GLY A 331 3.95 7.80 -29.32
CA GLY A 331 3.77 6.36 -29.46
C GLY A 331 2.31 5.90 -29.69
N TRP A 332 1.37 6.82 -29.81
CA TRP A 332 -0.04 6.50 -29.96
C TRP A 332 -0.32 5.70 -31.25
N LYS A 333 0.39 6.02 -32.36
CA LYS A 333 0.18 5.34 -33.64
C LYS A 333 0.59 3.86 -33.56
N GLU A 334 1.79 3.60 -33.04
CA GLU A 334 2.29 2.24 -32.81
C GLU A 334 1.35 1.44 -31.89
N TYR A 335 0.87 2.08 -30.82
CA TYR A 335 -0.10 1.48 -29.92
C TYR A 335 -1.41 1.12 -30.62
N THR A 336 -2.02 2.05 -31.36
CA THR A 336 -3.31 1.79 -32.02
C THR A 336 -3.20 0.76 -33.13
N ASP A 337 -2.13 0.80 -33.94
CA ASP A 337 -1.90 -0.16 -35.01
C ASP A 337 -1.72 -1.57 -34.43
N GLY A 338 -0.89 -1.74 -33.41
CA GLY A 338 -0.66 -3.04 -32.77
C GLY A 338 -1.89 -3.60 -32.04
N VAL A 339 -2.69 -2.71 -31.41
CA VAL A 339 -3.94 -3.12 -30.76
C VAL A 339 -4.96 -3.61 -31.80
N LEU A 340 -5.10 -2.91 -32.91
CA LEU A 340 -6.03 -3.32 -34.00
C LEU A 340 -5.61 -4.61 -34.68
N GLU A 341 -4.31 -4.84 -34.84
CA GLU A 341 -3.79 -6.03 -35.49
C GLU A 341 -3.97 -7.30 -34.64
N ARG A 342 -3.76 -7.22 -33.31
CA ARG A 342 -3.49 -8.41 -32.49
C ARG A 342 -4.46 -8.67 -31.35
N TYR A 343 -5.37 -7.73 -31.04
CA TYR A 343 -6.15 -7.82 -29.81
C TYR A 343 -7.67 -7.81 -30.03
N SER A 344 -8.15 -8.41 -31.14
CA SER A 344 -9.61 -8.61 -31.25
C SER A 344 -10.11 -9.54 -30.12
N PRO A 345 -11.37 -9.39 -29.70
CA PRO A 345 -11.94 -10.24 -28.66
C PRO A 345 -11.75 -11.74 -28.91
N GLU A 346 -11.85 -12.18 -30.17
CA GLU A 346 -11.68 -13.56 -30.59
C GLU A 346 -10.21 -14.03 -30.48
N GLN A 347 -9.26 -13.15 -30.81
CA GLN A 347 -7.83 -13.46 -30.70
C GLN A 347 -7.39 -13.64 -29.24
N VAL A 348 -7.95 -12.85 -28.31
CA VAL A 348 -7.54 -12.87 -26.90
C VAL A 348 -8.32 -13.86 -26.05
N GLN A 349 -9.52 -14.26 -26.48
CA GLN A 349 -10.37 -15.19 -25.71
C GLN A 349 -9.62 -16.43 -25.16
N PRO A 350 -8.76 -17.12 -25.96
CA PRO A 350 -8.07 -18.31 -25.48
C PRO A 350 -7.11 -18.05 -24.28
N PHE A 351 -6.81 -16.81 -24.00
CA PHE A 351 -5.84 -16.40 -22.94
C PHE A 351 -6.49 -15.84 -21.68
N MET A 352 -7.82 -15.72 -21.68
CA MET A 352 -8.55 -15.12 -20.57
C MET A 352 -9.43 -16.15 -19.86
N GLY A 353 -9.32 -16.15 -18.54
CA GLY A 353 -10.26 -16.78 -17.64
C GLY A 353 -10.13 -18.29 -17.42
N GLY A 354 -9.50 -19.03 -18.32
CA GLY A 354 -9.41 -20.50 -18.24
C GLY A 354 -10.69 -21.23 -18.68
N ALA A 355 -10.61 -22.56 -18.82
CA ALA A 355 -11.70 -23.40 -19.31
C ALA A 355 -12.97 -23.34 -18.42
N ASN A 356 -12.80 -23.13 -17.13
CA ASN A 356 -13.90 -23.11 -16.16
C ASN A 356 -14.57 -21.74 -15.97
N HIS A 357 -13.95 -20.66 -16.47
CA HIS A 357 -14.45 -19.29 -16.36
C HIS A 357 -14.03 -18.45 -17.58
N PRO A 358 -14.48 -18.80 -18.79
CA PRO A 358 -14.08 -18.09 -19.99
C PRO A 358 -14.68 -16.67 -19.99
N VAL A 359 -13.86 -15.69 -20.31
CA VAL A 359 -14.34 -14.36 -20.67
C VAL A 359 -14.67 -14.35 -22.15
N SER A 360 -15.97 -14.25 -22.49
CA SER A 360 -16.39 -14.32 -23.88
C SER A 360 -16.13 -13.02 -24.63
N PRO A 361 -15.99 -13.06 -25.98
CA PRO A 361 -15.93 -11.88 -26.84
C PRO A 361 -17.10 -10.93 -26.61
N GLU A 362 -18.30 -11.46 -26.35
CA GLU A 362 -19.51 -10.67 -26.08
C GLU A 362 -19.38 -9.89 -24.77
N THR A 363 -18.77 -10.49 -23.73
CA THR A 363 -18.50 -9.80 -22.47
C THR A 363 -17.55 -8.62 -22.69
N ILE A 364 -16.50 -8.79 -23.49
CA ILE A 364 -15.55 -7.73 -23.81
C ILE A 364 -16.26 -6.58 -24.54
N ARG A 365 -17.06 -6.90 -25.61
CA ARG A 365 -17.84 -5.90 -26.35
C ARG A 365 -18.86 -5.19 -25.48
N HIS A 366 -19.51 -5.92 -24.59
CA HIS A 366 -20.46 -5.33 -23.65
C HIS A 366 -19.78 -4.31 -22.71
N VAL A 367 -18.65 -4.67 -22.13
CA VAL A 367 -17.87 -3.76 -21.26
C VAL A 367 -17.37 -2.54 -22.06
N ALA A 368 -16.88 -2.74 -23.28
CA ALA A 368 -16.45 -1.65 -24.16
C ALA A 368 -17.60 -0.71 -24.54
N SER A 369 -18.80 -1.25 -24.78
CA SER A 369 -20.00 -0.44 -25.04
C SER A 369 -20.40 0.42 -23.84
N LEU A 370 -20.40 -0.14 -22.63
CA LEU A 370 -20.65 0.63 -21.39
C LEU A 370 -19.63 1.75 -21.21
N PHE A 371 -18.35 1.46 -21.49
CA PHE A 371 -17.26 2.45 -21.44
C PHE A 371 -17.48 3.57 -22.48
N ALA A 372 -17.83 3.20 -23.71
CA ALA A 372 -18.12 4.15 -24.78
C ALA A 372 -19.29 5.07 -24.41
N ASP A 373 -20.38 4.50 -23.89
CA ASP A 373 -21.57 5.26 -23.49
C ASP A 373 -21.28 6.27 -22.37
N ALA A 374 -20.50 5.88 -21.35
CA ALA A 374 -20.04 6.80 -20.31
C ALA A 374 -19.17 7.91 -20.89
N THR A 375 -18.29 7.60 -21.83
CA THR A 375 -17.45 8.59 -22.53
C THR A 375 -18.31 9.54 -23.38
N ARG A 376 -19.32 9.04 -24.11
CA ARG A 376 -20.27 9.88 -24.88
C ARG A 376 -21.00 10.88 -23.99
N LYS A 377 -21.45 10.47 -22.82
CA LYS A 377 -22.07 11.40 -21.84
C LYS A 377 -21.13 12.55 -21.48
N ARG A 378 -19.83 12.27 -21.22
CA ARG A 378 -18.82 13.31 -20.97
C ARG A 378 -18.65 14.22 -22.17
N LEU A 379 -18.50 13.66 -23.38
CA LEU A 379 -18.34 14.43 -24.62
C LEU A 379 -19.55 15.32 -24.94
N ALA A 380 -20.76 14.84 -24.66
CA ALA A 380 -21.97 15.66 -24.78
C ALA A 380 -21.97 16.86 -23.82
N ARG A 381 -21.56 16.64 -22.58
CA ARG A 381 -21.41 17.76 -21.61
C ARG A 381 -20.28 18.71 -22.03
N LYS A 382 -19.16 18.21 -22.59
CA LYS A 382 -18.10 19.05 -23.15
C LYS A 382 -18.62 19.98 -24.23
N LYS A 383 -19.42 19.44 -25.18
CA LYS A 383 -20.08 20.27 -26.22
C LYS A 383 -21.01 21.33 -25.64
N ALA A 384 -21.63 21.06 -24.49
CA ALA A 384 -22.44 21.99 -23.73
C ALA A 384 -21.65 22.96 -22.82
N GLY A 385 -20.33 23.00 -22.91
CA GLY A 385 -19.48 23.90 -22.15
C GLY A 385 -19.18 23.44 -20.72
N LYS A 386 -19.56 22.21 -20.32
CA LYS A 386 -19.36 21.68 -18.98
C LYS A 386 -18.72 20.29 -19.04
N GLU A 387 -17.41 20.22 -19.27
CA GLU A 387 -16.70 18.94 -19.33
C GLU A 387 -16.57 18.31 -17.94
N GLN A 388 -17.37 17.27 -17.70
CA GLN A 388 -17.32 16.43 -16.49
C GLN A 388 -17.95 15.06 -16.77
N GLY A 389 -17.66 14.08 -15.88
CA GLY A 389 -18.13 12.71 -16.02
C GLY A 389 -17.19 11.85 -16.86
N GLY A 390 -17.66 10.71 -17.32
CA GLY A 390 -16.90 9.71 -18.03
C GLY A 390 -16.58 8.50 -17.15
N VAL A 391 -15.44 7.88 -17.34
CA VAL A 391 -15.07 6.62 -16.68
C VAL A 391 -13.98 6.84 -15.65
N VAL A 392 -14.18 6.29 -14.44
CA VAL A 392 -13.12 6.13 -13.44
C VAL A 392 -12.68 4.67 -13.37
N VAL A 393 -11.40 4.42 -13.58
CA VAL A 393 -10.79 3.09 -13.42
C VAL A 393 -9.98 3.06 -12.14
N MET A 394 -10.40 2.24 -11.18
CA MET A 394 -9.71 2.03 -9.92
C MET A 394 -9.06 0.66 -9.88
N TRP A 395 -7.86 0.57 -9.31
CA TRP A 395 -7.23 -0.72 -9.07
C TRP A 395 -6.59 -0.80 -7.67
N GLY A 396 -6.50 -2.03 -7.20
CA GLY A 396 -5.89 -2.36 -5.93
C GLY A 396 -4.65 -3.26 -6.07
N ILE A 397 -4.26 -3.86 -4.94
CA ILE A 397 -3.11 -4.79 -4.90
C ILE A 397 -3.35 -6.07 -5.72
N GLY A 398 -4.60 -6.45 -5.97
CA GLY A 398 -4.92 -7.58 -6.84
C GLY A 398 -4.44 -7.40 -8.28
N TYR A 399 -4.25 -6.16 -8.72
CA TYR A 399 -3.78 -5.81 -10.07
C TYR A 399 -2.31 -5.38 -10.09
N ASN A 400 -1.80 -4.88 -8.98
CA ASN A 400 -0.41 -4.46 -8.84
C ASN A 400 0.56 -5.61 -8.57
N GLN A 401 0.17 -6.55 -7.69
CA GLN A 401 1.02 -7.61 -7.20
C GLN A 401 1.13 -8.77 -8.21
N HIS A 402 1.61 -8.45 -9.40
CA HIS A 402 1.89 -9.37 -10.50
C HIS A 402 3.30 -9.13 -11.05
N ILE A 403 3.89 -10.16 -11.66
CA ILE A 403 5.22 -10.03 -12.30
C ILE A 403 5.23 -9.06 -13.48
N HIS A 404 4.08 -8.73 -14.03
CA HIS A 404 3.85 -7.75 -15.10
C HIS A 404 2.99 -6.57 -14.60
N GLY A 405 3.04 -6.29 -13.31
CA GLY A 405 2.20 -5.25 -12.69
C GLY A 405 2.39 -3.87 -13.30
N GLN A 406 3.61 -3.48 -13.69
CA GLN A 406 3.84 -2.23 -14.41
C GLN A 406 3.06 -2.17 -15.74
N HIS A 407 3.11 -3.24 -16.54
CA HIS A 407 2.42 -3.30 -17.83
C HIS A 407 0.89 -3.23 -17.68
N ASN A 408 0.36 -3.85 -16.63
CA ASN A 408 -1.05 -3.72 -16.27
C ASN A 408 -1.46 -2.24 -16.13
N ILE A 409 -0.65 -1.47 -15.40
CA ILE A 409 -0.94 -0.04 -15.17
C ILE A 409 -0.77 0.79 -16.43
N ILE A 410 0.29 0.54 -17.20
CA ILE A 410 0.49 1.20 -18.51
C ILE A 410 -0.76 0.98 -19.40
N SER A 411 -1.28 -0.24 -19.47
CA SER A 411 -2.46 -0.58 -20.27
C SER A 411 -3.72 0.15 -19.80
N ILE A 412 -3.94 0.32 -18.49
CA ILE A 412 -5.02 1.17 -17.96
C ILE A 412 -4.85 2.62 -18.41
N VAL A 413 -3.64 3.18 -18.22
CA VAL A 413 -3.39 4.59 -18.57
C VAL A 413 -3.55 4.81 -20.07
N ASN A 414 -3.10 3.88 -20.90
CA ASN A 414 -3.31 3.91 -22.36
C ASN A 414 -4.81 3.95 -22.72
N LEU A 415 -5.62 3.05 -22.15
CA LEU A 415 -7.08 2.99 -22.40
C LEU A 415 -7.76 4.31 -22.02
N MET A 416 -7.39 4.88 -20.88
CA MET A 416 -7.95 6.15 -20.41
C MET A 416 -7.53 7.32 -21.28
N ALA A 417 -6.29 7.37 -21.73
CA ALA A 417 -5.75 8.41 -22.61
C ALA A 417 -6.33 8.32 -24.00
N LEU A 418 -6.50 7.12 -24.56
CA LEU A 418 -7.10 6.84 -25.86
C LEU A 418 -8.46 7.55 -26.04
N THR A 419 -9.24 7.61 -24.99
CA THR A 419 -10.58 8.17 -24.97
C THR A 419 -10.65 9.55 -24.31
N GLY A 420 -9.51 10.14 -23.96
CA GLY A 420 -9.45 11.42 -23.25
C GLY A 420 -10.08 11.40 -21.84
N ASN A 421 -10.32 10.22 -21.26
CA ASN A 421 -10.76 10.05 -19.87
C ASN A 421 -9.56 10.12 -18.91
N LEU A 422 -8.82 11.21 -18.93
CA LEU A 422 -7.60 11.39 -18.16
C LEU A 422 -7.56 12.74 -17.45
N GLY A 423 -7.59 12.72 -16.11
CA GLY A 423 -7.39 13.90 -15.27
C GLY A 423 -8.47 14.98 -15.34
N LYS A 424 -9.64 14.67 -15.85
CA LYS A 424 -10.80 15.58 -15.93
C LYS A 424 -11.79 15.30 -14.80
N PRO A 425 -12.67 16.27 -14.44
CA PRO A 425 -13.66 16.03 -13.40
C PRO A 425 -14.50 14.79 -13.67
N GLY A 426 -14.43 13.79 -12.80
CA GLY A 426 -15.20 12.56 -12.88
C GLY A 426 -14.63 11.47 -13.77
N CYS A 427 -13.39 11.58 -14.29
CA CYS A 427 -12.79 10.50 -15.09
C CYS A 427 -11.27 10.44 -14.99
N GLY A 428 -10.74 9.23 -14.94
CA GLY A 428 -9.30 8.97 -14.94
C GLY A 428 -8.91 7.64 -14.30
N PRO A 429 -7.61 7.28 -14.39
CA PRO A 429 -7.03 6.15 -13.70
C PRO A 429 -6.76 6.52 -12.23
N PHE A 430 -7.09 5.63 -11.29
CA PHE A 430 -6.95 5.90 -9.86
C PHE A 430 -6.38 4.69 -9.10
N SER A 431 -5.11 4.78 -8.70
CA SER A 431 -4.47 3.78 -7.87
C SER A 431 -4.93 3.89 -6.41
N MET A 432 -5.51 2.82 -5.87
CA MET A 432 -6.01 2.79 -4.49
C MET A 432 -4.95 2.26 -3.54
N THR A 433 -4.19 3.18 -2.96
CA THR A 433 -3.07 2.89 -2.04
C THR A 433 -3.57 2.18 -0.78
N GLY A 434 -2.87 1.13 -0.35
CA GLY A 434 -3.30 0.29 0.78
C GLY A 434 -3.06 0.94 2.14
N GLN A 435 -1.88 1.52 2.38
CA GLN A 435 -1.52 2.08 3.69
C GLN A 435 -1.77 3.58 3.78
N PRO A 436 -1.94 4.13 4.99
CA PRO A 436 -2.44 5.49 5.19
C PRO A 436 -1.47 6.57 4.72
N ASN A 437 -0.17 6.31 4.74
CA ASN A 437 0.88 7.22 4.29
C ASN A 437 1.89 6.57 3.32
N ALA A 438 1.50 5.52 2.60
CA ALA A 438 2.36 4.94 1.57
C ALA A 438 2.55 5.87 0.36
N MET A 439 1.66 6.85 0.16
CA MET A 439 1.86 7.93 -0.79
C MET A 439 2.96 8.89 -0.29
N GLY A 440 3.02 9.17 1.00
CA GLY A 440 4.11 9.91 1.63
C GLY A 440 5.45 9.20 1.45
N GLU A 441 5.52 7.89 1.70
CA GLU A 441 6.71 7.06 1.50
C GLU A 441 7.26 7.18 0.06
N ARG A 442 6.37 7.15 -0.93
CA ARG A 442 6.73 7.31 -2.34
C ARG A 442 7.22 8.73 -2.63
N LEU A 443 6.58 9.74 -2.02
CA LEU A 443 6.92 11.15 -2.21
C LEU A 443 8.25 11.52 -1.53
N THR A 444 8.57 10.92 -0.40
CA THR A 444 9.85 11.12 0.30
C THR A 444 11.01 10.32 -0.31
N GLY A 445 10.73 9.42 -1.24
CA GLY A 445 11.75 8.62 -1.91
C GLY A 445 12.39 7.54 -1.01
N GLY A 446 11.70 7.06 0.03
CA GLY A 446 12.15 6.01 0.94
C GLY A 446 12.24 4.61 0.32
N LEU A 447 12.53 4.53 -0.98
CA LEU A 447 12.67 3.31 -1.77
C LEU A 447 13.98 3.30 -2.54
N THR A 448 14.48 2.10 -2.85
CA THR A 448 15.67 1.92 -3.72
C THR A 448 15.53 2.70 -5.02
N GLY A 449 16.55 3.46 -5.40
CA GLY A 449 16.63 4.21 -6.65
C GLY A 449 15.86 5.53 -6.67
N ARG A 450 15.23 5.93 -5.56
CA ARG A 450 14.40 7.14 -5.49
C ARG A 450 14.97 8.18 -4.55
N LEU A 451 14.79 9.44 -4.92
CA LEU A 451 14.96 10.63 -4.09
C LEU A 451 13.60 11.26 -3.80
N PRO A 452 13.48 12.18 -2.85
CA PRO A 452 12.23 12.91 -2.60
C PRO A 452 11.67 13.57 -3.86
N PHE A 453 10.34 13.81 -3.87
CA PHE A 453 9.63 14.58 -4.91
C PHE A 453 9.60 13.94 -6.29
N ASN A 454 9.59 12.60 -6.36
CA ASN A 454 9.66 11.80 -7.58
C ASN A 454 10.99 11.95 -8.36
N GLU A 455 12.02 12.49 -7.75
CA GLU A 455 13.34 12.59 -8.36
C GLU A 455 14.03 11.21 -8.38
N GLY A 456 14.84 10.97 -9.41
CA GLY A 456 15.60 9.72 -9.59
C GLY A 456 17.04 9.86 -9.11
N LEU A 457 17.56 8.77 -8.56
CA LEU A 457 18.96 8.67 -8.13
C LEU A 457 19.95 8.58 -9.33
N ASP A 458 19.43 8.36 -10.52
CA ASP A 458 20.17 8.27 -11.79
C ASP A 458 20.38 9.63 -12.51
N ASN A 459 19.87 10.72 -11.94
CA ASN A 459 19.92 12.06 -12.55
C ASN A 459 20.82 13.02 -11.76
N ALA A 460 21.92 13.46 -12.36
CA ALA A 460 22.89 14.34 -11.72
C ALA A 460 22.30 15.67 -11.20
N LYS A 461 21.29 16.24 -11.88
CA LYS A 461 20.63 17.47 -11.40
C LYS A 461 19.82 17.20 -10.13
N HIS A 462 19.17 16.04 -10.04
CA HIS A 462 18.45 15.63 -8.85
C HIS A 462 19.40 15.38 -7.67
N LEU A 463 20.56 14.73 -7.92
CA LEU A 463 21.58 14.52 -6.90
C LEU A 463 22.06 15.86 -6.33
N ALA A 464 22.45 16.81 -7.19
CA ALA A 464 22.93 18.12 -6.77
C ALA A 464 21.84 18.91 -5.99
N HIS A 465 20.59 18.84 -6.44
CA HIS A 465 19.47 19.51 -5.79
C HIS A 465 19.26 18.97 -4.36
N ILE A 466 19.13 17.67 -4.21
CA ILE A 466 18.85 17.03 -2.92
C ILE A 466 20.06 17.09 -1.99
N ALA A 467 21.30 16.92 -2.49
CA ALA A 467 22.49 17.08 -1.67
C ALA A 467 22.58 18.47 -1.04
N LYS A 468 22.26 19.51 -1.80
CA LYS A 468 22.17 20.89 -1.30
C LYS A 468 21.07 21.05 -0.25
N ALA A 469 19.87 20.52 -0.52
CA ALA A 469 18.75 20.63 0.41
C ALA A 469 19.03 19.90 1.74
N TRP A 470 19.70 18.76 1.72
CA TRP A 470 20.05 17.96 2.88
C TRP A 470 21.34 18.39 3.59
N ASN A 471 22.09 19.35 3.05
CA ASN A 471 23.41 19.73 3.54
C ASN A 471 24.40 18.55 3.63
N VAL A 472 24.34 17.63 2.68
CA VAL A 472 25.24 16.46 2.59
C VAL A 472 26.17 16.59 1.40
N PRO A 473 27.35 15.93 1.42
CA PRO A 473 28.20 15.85 0.23
C PRO A 473 27.45 15.15 -0.91
N GLU A 474 27.49 15.73 -2.11
CA GLU A 474 26.89 15.12 -3.32
C GLU A 474 27.50 13.74 -3.60
N GLU A 475 28.74 13.51 -3.19
CA GLU A 475 29.44 12.23 -3.33
C GLU A 475 28.74 11.08 -2.59
N ASN A 476 28.09 11.36 -1.46
CA ASN A 476 27.29 10.33 -0.76
C ASN A 476 26.13 9.87 -1.64
N LEU A 477 25.43 10.79 -2.28
CA LEU A 477 24.34 10.44 -3.19
C LEU A 477 24.86 9.75 -4.46
N LYS A 478 26.03 10.13 -4.99
CA LYS A 478 26.69 9.43 -6.09
C LYS A 478 27.08 8.00 -5.69
N THR A 479 27.56 7.82 -4.46
CA THR A 479 27.88 6.49 -3.93
C THR A 479 26.61 5.62 -3.84
N ALA A 480 25.52 6.19 -3.36
CA ALA A 480 24.23 5.50 -3.36
C ALA A 480 23.78 5.16 -4.79
N ALA A 481 23.93 6.09 -5.74
CA ALA A 481 23.54 5.89 -7.15
C ALA A 481 24.41 4.84 -7.85
N ALA A 482 25.71 4.78 -7.54
CA ALA A 482 26.63 3.80 -8.11
C ALA A 482 26.38 2.35 -7.63
N ALA A 483 25.65 2.19 -6.52
CA ALA A 483 25.24 0.87 -6.08
C ALA A 483 24.31 0.27 -7.14
N LYS A 484 24.73 -0.86 -7.73
CA LYS A 484 23.87 -1.65 -8.62
C LYS A 484 22.55 -1.93 -7.90
N ASN A 485 21.44 -2.00 -8.65
CA ASN A 485 20.13 -2.31 -8.09
C ASN A 485 20.23 -3.51 -7.14
N PRO A 486 19.97 -3.34 -5.83
CA PRO A 486 20.17 -4.39 -4.83
C PRO A 486 19.08 -5.46 -4.86
N GLY A 487 18.23 -5.52 -5.90
CA GLY A 487 17.12 -6.46 -6.02
C GLY A 487 15.90 -6.09 -5.17
N PHE A 488 15.77 -4.80 -4.86
CA PHE A 488 14.67 -4.26 -4.05
C PHE A 488 14.58 -4.94 -2.67
N ALA A 489 13.40 -5.06 -2.09
CA ALA A 489 13.21 -5.62 -0.75
C ALA A 489 13.62 -7.10 -0.66
N VAL A 490 13.34 -7.90 -1.68
CA VAL A 490 13.75 -9.31 -1.72
C VAL A 490 15.27 -9.41 -1.82
N GLY A 491 15.90 -8.68 -2.74
CA GLY A 491 17.35 -8.66 -2.90
C GLY A 491 18.09 -8.10 -1.67
N MET A 492 17.50 -7.13 -0.95
CA MET A 492 18.02 -6.68 0.32
C MET A 492 18.12 -7.84 1.34
N MET A 493 17.08 -8.68 1.43
CA MET A 493 17.09 -9.86 2.30
C MET A 493 18.04 -10.95 1.81
N GLU A 494 18.15 -11.17 0.48
CA GLU A 494 19.12 -12.12 -0.09
C GLU A 494 20.56 -11.70 0.22
N ARG A 495 20.88 -10.41 0.11
CA ARG A 495 22.18 -9.85 0.48
C ARG A 495 22.44 -9.97 2.00
N ALA A 496 21.44 -9.75 2.83
CA ALA A 496 21.56 -9.96 4.28
C ALA A 496 21.77 -11.45 4.62
N GLN A 497 21.07 -12.36 3.94
CA GLN A 497 21.27 -13.80 4.09
C GLN A 497 22.68 -14.25 3.65
N LYS A 498 23.23 -13.63 2.60
CA LYS A 498 24.62 -13.85 2.17
C LYS A 498 25.65 -13.23 3.14
N GLY A 499 25.26 -12.24 3.90
CA GLY A 499 26.11 -11.49 4.84
C GLY A 499 26.73 -10.22 4.23
N ASP A 500 26.24 -9.74 3.09
CA ASP A 500 26.65 -8.47 2.47
C ASP A 500 26.02 -7.27 3.19
N VAL A 501 24.78 -7.41 3.67
CA VAL A 501 24.14 -6.46 4.56
C VAL A 501 24.47 -6.88 6.00
N LYS A 502 25.22 -6.02 6.71
CA LYS A 502 25.74 -6.26 8.05
C LYS A 502 24.80 -5.80 9.15
N ALA A 503 24.08 -4.72 8.90
CA ALA A 503 23.10 -4.18 9.85
C ALA A 503 21.81 -3.78 9.15
N MET A 504 20.69 -3.91 9.86
CA MET A 504 19.37 -3.56 9.37
C MET A 504 18.57 -2.78 10.41
N PHE A 505 17.96 -1.69 9.98
CA PHE A 505 16.91 -1.00 10.71
C PHE A 505 15.55 -1.51 10.25
N LEU A 506 14.71 -1.89 11.21
CA LEU A 506 13.29 -2.20 11.00
C LEU A 506 12.48 -1.14 11.73
N ILE A 507 11.85 -0.24 10.99
CA ILE A 507 11.16 0.93 11.56
C ILE A 507 9.68 0.86 11.27
N TYR A 508 8.88 0.62 12.31
CA TYR A 508 7.41 0.54 12.23
C TYR A 508 6.88 -0.43 11.16
N ALA A 509 7.69 -1.38 10.73
CA ALA A 509 7.41 -2.39 9.72
C ALA A 509 7.62 -3.78 10.29
N THR A 510 6.96 -4.77 9.75
CA THR A 510 7.13 -6.16 10.18
C THR A 510 7.76 -7.01 9.07
N HIS A 511 8.76 -7.81 9.44
CA HIS A 511 9.45 -8.69 8.50
C HIS A 511 8.55 -9.78 7.91
N ILE A 512 7.46 -10.13 8.55
CA ILE A 512 6.53 -11.15 8.06
C ILE A 512 5.67 -10.66 6.88
N ASP A 513 5.72 -9.37 6.53
CA ASP A 513 5.11 -8.85 5.31
C ASP A 513 5.91 -9.22 4.05
N LEU A 514 7.18 -9.60 4.23
CA LEU A 514 8.07 -9.98 3.15
C LEU A 514 7.87 -11.46 2.74
N PRO A 515 8.06 -11.79 1.46
CA PRO A 515 7.85 -13.12 0.95
C PRO A 515 8.88 -14.12 1.47
N ASP A 516 8.53 -15.41 1.41
CA ASP A 516 9.41 -16.51 1.80
C ASP A 516 10.04 -16.32 3.18
N THR A 517 9.19 -15.91 4.14
CA THR A 517 9.61 -15.48 5.46
C THR A 517 10.53 -16.48 6.14
N ASN A 518 10.25 -17.80 6.00
CA ASN A 518 11.00 -18.85 6.71
C ASN A 518 12.37 -19.14 6.07
N ASN A 519 12.47 -19.13 4.73
CA ASN A 519 13.70 -19.57 4.04
C ASN A 519 14.58 -18.40 3.61
N LEU A 520 14.06 -17.17 3.62
CA LEU A 520 14.82 -15.98 3.26
C LEU A 520 14.93 -14.98 4.42
N VAL A 521 13.79 -14.47 4.89
CA VAL A 521 13.79 -13.26 5.75
C VAL A 521 14.34 -13.56 7.13
N ARG A 522 13.86 -14.62 7.77
CA ARG A 522 14.34 -15.03 9.10
C ARG A 522 15.83 -15.40 9.11
N PRO A 523 16.36 -16.19 8.16
CA PRO A 523 17.81 -16.42 8.06
C PRO A 523 18.61 -15.14 7.80
N ALA A 524 18.09 -14.19 6.99
CA ALA A 524 18.74 -12.89 6.76
C ALA A 524 18.86 -12.08 8.06
N LEU A 525 17.77 -11.94 8.80
CA LEU A 525 17.75 -11.21 10.07
C LEU A 525 18.57 -11.90 11.18
N THR A 526 18.73 -13.22 11.10
CA THR A 526 19.61 -13.94 12.05
C THR A 526 21.07 -13.54 11.86
N LYS A 527 21.50 -13.29 10.61
CA LYS A 527 22.90 -12.93 10.31
C LYS A 527 23.23 -11.46 10.49
N ALA A 528 22.29 -10.55 10.17
CA ALA A 528 22.52 -9.12 10.28
C ALA A 528 22.35 -8.63 11.72
N PHE A 529 23.05 -7.55 12.10
CA PHE A 529 22.76 -6.81 13.33
C PHE A 529 21.46 -6.03 13.15
N VAL A 530 20.42 -6.38 13.91
CA VAL A 530 19.06 -5.85 13.70
C VAL A 530 18.67 -4.88 14.80
N ILE A 531 18.29 -3.66 14.41
CA ILE A 531 17.76 -2.60 15.25
C ILE A 531 16.29 -2.43 14.91
N ALA A 532 15.40 -2.75 15.86
CA ALA A 532 13.96 -2.59 15.69
C ALA A 532 13.47 -1.35 16.45
N GLN A 533 12.81 -0.40 15.76
CA GLN A 533 11.95 0.60 16.40
C GLN A 533 10.54 0.00 16.41
N GLU A 534 10.04 -0.34 17.59
CA GLU A 534 8.85 -1.18 17.72
C GLU A 534 7.95 -0.69 18.86
N ILE A 535 6.65 -0.90 18.68
CA ILE A 535 5.62 -0.49 19.64
C ILE A 535 5.13 -1.62 20.52
N TYR A 536 5.24 -2.87 20.07
CA TYR A 536 4.71 -4.03 20.77
C TYR A 536 5.80 -4.94 21.29
N ARG A 537 5.62 -5.44 22.53
CA ARG A 537 6.57 -6.36 23.15
C ARG A 537 6.71 -7.68 22.39
N HIS A 538 5.61 -8.28 22.01
CA HIS A 538 5.57 -9.54 21.27
C HIS A 538 5.39 -9.31 19.76
N ALA A 539 6.08 -8.31 19.20
CA ALA A 539 6.14 -8.15 17.76
C ALA A 539 7.05 -9.21 17.13
N PRO A 540 6.72 -9.69 15.90
CA PRO A 540 7.55 -10.68 15.21
C PRO A 540 9.01 -10.25 15.02
N ASN A 541 9.29 -8.97 14.81
CA ASN A 541 10.64 -8.43 14.66
C ASN A 541 11.53 -8.70 15.88
N ASN A 542 10.95 -8.66 17.06
CA ASN A 542 11.70 -8.77 18.32
C ASN A 542 12.36 -10.14 18.49
N LEU A 543 11.88 -11.16 17.78
CA LEU A 543 12.54 -12.48 17.75
C LEU A 543 13.94 -12.40 17.13
N TYR A 544 14.15 -11.49 16.19
CA TYR A 544 15.40 -11.37 15.42
C TYR A 544 16.17 -10.09 15.71
N ALA A 545 15.63 -9.18 16.50
CA ALA A 545 16.30 -7.95 16.89
C ALA A 545 17.46 -8.22 17.86
N ASP A 546 18.58 -7.51 17.67
CA ASP A 546 19.66 -7.35 18.63
C ASP A 546 19.33 -6.24 19.62
N VAL A 547 18.65 -5.21 19.12
CA VAL A 547 18.22 -4.03 19.89
C VAL A 547 16.77 -3.71 19.56
N ILE A 548 15.97 -3.41 20.61
CA ILE A 548 14.62 -2.89 20.46
C ILE A 548 14.55 -1.52 21.12
N LEU A 549 14.14 -0.53 20.35
CA LEU A 549 13.91 0.83 20.81
C LEU A 549 12.39 1.03 20.93
N PRO A 550 11.86 1.25 22.15
CA PRO A 550 10.42 1.50 22.34
C PRO A 550 9.97 2.75 21.58
N ALA A 551 8.99 2.59 20.71
CA ALA A 551 8.47 3.65 19.85
C ALA A 551 7.07 4.11 20.27
N SER A 552 6.79 5.39 20.00
CA SER A 552 5.45 5.96 20.02
C SER A 552 4.68 5.53 18.79
N THR A 553 3.36 5.47 18.89
CA THR A 553 2.49 5.04 17.78
C THR A 553 1.58 6.16 17.29
N TRP A 554 0.77 5.89 16.27
CA TRP A 554 -0.27 6.80 15.80
C TRP A 554 -1.16 7.29 16.95
N GLY A 555 -1.48 8.59 16.92
CA GLY A 555 -2.16 9.27 18.04
C GLY A 555 -1.24 9.71 19.19
N GLU A 556 -0.02 9.19 19.25
CA GLU A 556 1.04 9.57 20.18
C GLU A 556 2.16 10.38 19.53
N VAL A 557 2.07 10.64 18.23
CA VAL A 557 3.01 11.44 17.43
C VAL A 557 2.28 12.50 16.64
N GLN A 558 2.98 13.59 16.29
CA GLN A 558 2.51 14.59 15.36
C GLN A 558 3.24 14.45 14.02
N GLY A 559 2.55 14.75 12.91
CA GLY A 559 3.15 14.78 11.58
C GLY A 559 2.11 14.78 10.47
N VAL A 560 2.54 14.59 9.23
CA VAL A 560 1.69 14.59 8.05
C VAL A 560 1.52 13.17 7.50
N TYR A 561 0.28 12.84 7.10
CA TYR A 561 -0.05 11.68 6.28
C TYR A 561 -0.54 12.12 4.91
N ILE A 562 -0.25 11.35 3.87
CA ILE A 562 -0.72 11.60 2.51
C ILE A 562 -1.53 10.40 2.03
N ASN A 563 -2.81 10.63 1.71
CA ASN A 563 -3.71 9.58 1.24
C ASN A 563 -3.62 9.31 -0.28
N SER A 564 -4.43 8.36 -0.78
CA SER A 564 -4.41 7.96 -2.20
C SER A 564 -4.75 9.08 -3.18
N GLU A 565 -5.49 10.11 -2.77
CA GLU A 565 -5.82 11.28 -3.59
C GLU A 565 -4.78 12.42 -3.48
N ARG A 566 -3.58 12.13 -2.97
CA ARG A 566 -2.50 13.11 -2.77
C ARG A 566 -2.81 14.19 -1.72
N ARG A 567 -3.76 13.95 -0.83
CA ARG A 567 -4.16 14.90 0.20
C ARG A 567 -3.30 14.74 1.45
N LEU A 568 -2.64 15.83 1.84
CA LEU A 568 -1.91 15.96 3.09
C LEU A 568 -2.89 16.16 4.24
N HIS A 569 -2.69 15.41 5.31
CA HIS A 569 -3.46 15.53 6.56
C HIS A 569 -2.50 15.66 7.72
N VAL A 570 -2.73 16.63 8.61
CA VAL A 570 -1.98 16.68 9.86
C VAL A 570 -2.60 15.68 10.83
N VAL A 571 -1.76 14.82 11.39
CA VAL A 571 -2.07 13.94 12.51
C VAL A 571 -1.63 14.64 13.78
N ASP A 572 -2.55 14.95 14.66
CA ASP A 572 -2.24 15.58 15.95
C ASP A 572 -1.76 14.55 16.96
N GLN A 573 -0.80 14.94 17.80
CA GLN A 573 -0.46 14.19 19.00
C GLN A 573 -1.59 14.31 20.02
N ALA A 574 -2.44 13.30 20.12
CA ALA A 574 -3.58 13.28 21.03
C ALA A 574 -3.17 12.89 22.46
N ALA A 575 -2.24 11.97 22.60
CA ALA A 575 -1.70 11.49 23.87
C ALA A 575 -0.18 11.35 23.78
N LYS A 576 0.49 11.22 24.92
CA LYS A 576 1.89 10.79 24.95
C LYS A 576 1.99 9.27 24.98
N GLY A 577 3.02 8.74 24.35
CA GLY A 577 3.37 7.32 24.47
C GLY A 577 3.72 6.91 25.90
N PRO A 578 3.76 5.62 26.21
CA PRO A 578 4.25 5.10 27.49
C PRO A 578 5.64 5.66 27.83
N LYS A 579 5.97 5.65 29.11
CA LYS A 579 7.28 6.14 29.57
C LYS A 579 8.42 5.46 28.82
N GLY A 580 9.35 6.24 28.29
CA GLY A 580 10.51 5.75 27.52
C GLY A 580 10.27 5.57 26.03
N CYS A 581 9.01 5.52 25.56
CA CYS A 581 8.71 5.52 24.14
C CYS A 581 9.05 6.88 23.50
N ARG A 582 9.55 6.84 22.27
CA ARG A 582 9.96 8.03 21.52
C ARG A 582 9.34 8.01 20.12
N PRO A 583 9.02 9.16 19.51
CA PRO A 583 8.70 9.24 18.09
C PRO A 583 9.82 8.63 17.23
N ASP A 584 9.46 7.90 16.17
CA ASP A 584 10.45 7.31 15.25
C ASP A 584 11.34 8.40 14.62
N MET A 585 10.75 9.53 14.26
CA MET A 585 11.44 10.71 13.77
C MET A 585 12.56 11.16 14.71
N ASP A 586 12.30 11.26 16.01
CA ASP A 586 13.26 11.67 17.02
C ASP A 586 14.46 10.70 17.07
N MET A 587 14.16 9.41 17.04
CA MET A 587 15.18 8.37 17.06
C MET A 587 16.06 8.37 15.81
N VAL A 588 15.52 8.73 14.65
CA VAL A 588 16.30 8.87 13.41
C VAL A 588 17.19 10.10 13.47
N ILE A 589 16.70 11.25 13.96
CA ILE A 589 17.50 12.48 14.13
C ILE A 589 18.68 12.23 15.07
N ASP A 590 18.45 11.65 16.25
CA ASP A 590 19.50 11.42 17.23
C ASP A 590 20.62 10.51 16.69
N LYS A 591 20.22 9.35 16.16
CA LYS A 591 21.16 8.37 15.60
C LYS A 591 21.86 8.92 14.36
N GLY A 592 21.10 9.53 13.45
CA GLY A 592 21.64 10.11 12.22
C GLY A 592 22.69 11.18 12.49
N ARG A 593 22.42 12.08 13.43
CA ARG A 593 23.37 13.11 13.86
C ARG A 593 24.65 12.53 14.44
N HIS A 594 24.53 11.57 15.34
CA HIS A 594 25.68 10.92 15.99
C HIS A 594 26.53 10.15 14.96
N ILE A 595 25.88 9.35 14.11
CA ILE A 595 26.55 8.58 13.05
C ILE A 595 27.25 9.52 12.06
N ALA A 596 26.59 10.62 11.62
CA ALA A 596 27.18 11.62 10.74
C ALA A 596 28.49 12.17 11.33
N ASN A 597 28.49 12.56 12.61
CA ASN A 597 29.69 13.04 13.30
C ASN A 597 30.81 11.98 13.35
N LEU A 598 30.49 10.73 13.63
CA LEU A 598 31.46 9.62 13.62
C LEU A 598 32.04 9.35 12.22
N LEU A 599 31.29 9.68 11.16
CA LEU A 599 31.72 9.58 9.77
C LEU A 599 32.47 10.82 9.28
N GLY A 600 32.66 11.84 10.13
CA GLY A 600 33.37 13.09 9.80
C GLY A 600 32.50 14.12 9.07
N LEU A 601 31.18 13.96 9.09
CA LEU A 601 30.21 14.92 8.59
C LEU A 601 29.77 15.87 9.72
N ASP A 602 29.23 17.05 9.37
CA ASP A 602 28.60 17.93 10.35
C ASP A 602 27.17 17.51 10.63
N GLY A 603 26.99 16.62 11.60
CA GLY A 603 25.69 16.09 11.97
C GLY A 603 24.70 17.16 12.45
N ASN A 604 25.17 18.27 13.05
CA ASN A 604 24.31 19.37 13.48
C ASN A 604 23.82 20.22 12.28
N LYS A 605 24.59 20.29 11.22
CA LYS A 605 24.16 20.96 9.99
C LYS A 605 23.19 20.12 9.17
N ILE A 606 23.37 18.79 9.17
CA ILE A 606 22.49 17.84 8.46
C ILE A 606 21.16 17.68 9.20
N PHE A 607 21.20 17.58 10.52
CA PHE A 607 20.04 17.46 11.41
C PHE A 607 19.96 18.69 12.34
N PRO A 608 19.52 19.88 11.85
CA PRO A 608 19.66 21.13 12.58
C PRO A 608 18.65 21.32 13.72
N TRP A 609 17.64 20.47 13.80
CA TRP A 609 16.52 20.61 14.73
C TRP A 609 16.96 20.42 16.19
N LYS A 610 16.30 21.13 17.09
CA LYS A 610 16.52 21.04 18.53
C LYS A 610 15.29 20.47 19.21
N ARG A 611 15.53 19.74 20.32
CA ARG A 611 14.43 19.27 21.15
C ARG A 611 13.73 20.44 21.84
N ASN A 612 12.41 20.39 21.85
CA ASN A 612 11.61 21.31 22.64
C ASN A 612 11.89 21.07 24.12
N PRO A 613 12.30 22.10 24.91
CA PRO A 613 12.64 21.91 26.33
C PRO A 613 11.46 21.45 27.21
N GLN A 614 10.21 21.75 26.81
CA GLN A 614 9.02 21.39 27.57
C GLN A 614 8.55 19.96 27.29
N THR A 615 8.61 19.52 26.03
CA THR A 615 8.13 18.19 25.62
C THR A 615 9.24 17.14 25.61
N GLY A 616 10.49 17.55 25.41
CA GLY A 616 11.63 16.67 25.17
C GLY A 616 11.66 16.05 23.77
N GLU A 617 10.75 16.42 22.87
CA GLU A 617 10.61 15.90 21.51
C GLU A 617 11.05 16.95 20.47
N TYR A 618 11.41 16.52 19.25
CA TYR A 618 11.62 17.46 18.14
C TYR A 618 10.28 17.94 17.60
N ASN A 619 10.29 19.15 17.03
CA ASN A 619 9.09 19.71 16.41
C ASN A 619 8.94 19.19 14.97
N ALA A 620 7.91 18.41 14.71
CA ALA A 620 7.66 17.83 13.40
C ALA A 620 7.36 18.89 12.32
N ASP A 621 6.71 20.03 12.69
CA ASP A 621 6.43 21.14 11.75
C ASP A 621 7.76 21.78 11.25
N GLU A 622 8.80 21.85 12.08
CA GLU A 622 10.12 22.34 11.65
C GLU A 622 10.77 21.41 10.62
N VAL A 623 10.66 20.08 10.80
CA VAL A 623 11.13 19.10 9.82
C VAL A 623 10.34 19.23 8.52
N PHE A 624 9.03 19.41 8.63
CA PHE A 624 8.15 19.62 7.47
C PHE A 624 8.50 20.90 6.71
N ILE A 625 8.85 21.99 7.40
CA ILE A 625 9.32 23.24 6.75
C ILE A 625 10.57 22.98 5.88
N GLU A 626 11.52 22.18 6.36
CA GLU A 626 12.69 21.81 5.54
C GLU A 626 12.31 20.95 4.33
N PHE A 627 11.39 19.99 4.50
CA PHE A 627 10.80 19.25 3.40
C PHE A 627 10.14 20.18 2.35
N LEU A 628 9.38 21.17 2.80
CA LEU A 628 8.77 22.15 1.89
C LEU A 628 9.82 22.96 1.11
N LYS A 629 10.90 23.41 1.76
CA LYS A 629 12.02 24.12 1.08
C LYS A 629 12.67 23.25 0.02
N ALA A 630 12.89 21.98 0.33
CA ALA A 630 13.49 21.01 -0.59
C ALA A 630 12.57 20.68 -1.78
N SER A 631 11.26 20.88 -1.69
CA SER A 631 10.30 20.63 -2.78
C SER A 631 10.35 21.65 -3.91
N LYS A 632 11.04 22.77 -3.72
CA LYS A 632 11.04 23.92 -4.65
C LYS A 632 11.45 23.51 -6.07
N GLY A 633 10.57 23.81 -7.02
CA GLY A 633 10.81 23.57 -8.45
C GLY A 633 10.69 22.12 -8.90
N THR A 634 10.33 21.20 -7.97
CA THR A 634 10.08 19.80 -8.29
C THR A 634 8.65 19.58 -8.78
N ASP A 635 8.35 18.35 -9.21
CA ASP A 635 6.98 17.94 -9.59
C ASP A 635 5.96 18.07 -8.44
N SER A 636 6.44 18.01 -7.22
CA SER A 636 5.63 18.02 -6.01
C SER A 636 5.86 19.28 -5.17
N ASP A 637 6.15 20.40 -5.84
CA ASP A 637 6.42 21.69 -5.20
C ASP A 637 5.28 22.11 -4.27
N LEU A 638 5.63 22.37 -3.02
CA LEU A 638 4.72 22.74 -1.92
C LEU A 638 5.09 24.09 -1.29
N THR A 639 5.99 24.85 -1.95
CA THR A 639 6.53 26.09 -1.39
C THR A 639 5.51 27.20 -1.19
N GLY A 640 4.32 27.10 -1.80
CA GLY A 640 3.21 28.00 -1.51
C GLY A 640 2.81 28.03 -0.02
N LEU A 641 2.99 26.92 0.71
CA LEU A 641 2.80 26.91 2.17
C LEU A 641 3.79 27.81 2.91
N LEU A 642 5.02 27.90 2.43
CA LEU A 642 6.02 28.82 3.00
C LEU A 642 5.65 30.29 2.73
N GLU A 643 5.04 30.56 1.57
CA GLU A 643 4.53 31.90 1.26
C GLU A 643 3.32 32.26 2.16
N VAL A 644 2.44 31.32 2.46
CA VAL A 644 1.36 31.50 3.44
C VAL A 644 1.93 31.82 4.82
N MET A 645 2.92 31.03 5.26
CA MET A 645 3.58 31.27 6.54
C MET A 645 4.22 32.67 6.61
N LYS A 646 4.88 33.11 5.53
CA LYS A 646 5.54 34.39 5.45
C LYS A 646 4.56 35.55 5.41
N ARG A 647 3.45 35.47 4.67
CA ARG A 647 2.49 36.55 4.45
C ARG A 647 1.45 36.66 5.59
N ASP A 648 0.95 35.51 6.04
CA ASP A 648 -0.20 35.44 6.95
C ASP A 648 0.21 35.07 8.39
N GLY A 649 1.45 34.63 8.61
CA GLY A 649 1.90 34.16 9.93
C GLY A 649 1.30 32.82 10.34
N ILE A 650 0.71 32.06 9.39
CA ILE A 650 0.06 30.78 9.63
C ILE A 650 1.09 29.68 9.38
N SER A 651 1.27 28.75 10.34
CA SER A 651 2.18 27.63 10.16
C SER A 651 1.71 26.70 9.03
N PRO A 652 2.62 25.96 8.36
CA PRO A 652 2.23 24.98 7.34
C PRO A 652 1.20 23.96 7.84
N TYR A 653 1.35 23.47 9.06
CA TYR A 653 0.40 22.54 9.67
C TYR A 653 -0.98 23.18 9.88
N ASP A 654 -1.03 24.43 10.36
CA ASP A 654 -2.29 25.13 10.59
C ASP A 654 -3.01 25.47 9.28
N GLN A 655 -2.26 25.80 8.23
CA GLN A 655 -2.83 25.98 6.89
C GLN A 655 -3.44 24.67 6.36
N ILE A 656 -2.81 23.51 6.60
CA ILE A 656 -3.36 22.20 6.20
C ILE A 656 -4.59 21.83 7.04
N ARG A 657 -4.61 22.18 8.34
CA ARG A 657 -5.75 21.91 9.23
C ARG A 657 -6.98 22.71 8.90
N SER A 658 -6.81 23.93 8.43
CA SER A 658 -7.90 24.88 8.25
C SER A 658 -7.73 25.70 6.98
N ILE A 659 -8.24 25.19 5.88
CA ILE A 659 -8.29 25.92 4.62
C ILE A 659 -9.52 26.81 4.62
N GLU A 660 -9.33 28.13 4.41
CA GLU A 660 -10.35 29.15 4.51
C GLU A 660 -11.59 28.82 3.67
N GLY A 661 -12.74 28.72 4.33
CA GLY A 661 -14.05 28.43 3.73
C GLY A 661 -14.24 27.01 3.20
N LYS A 662 -13.31 26.08 3.45
CA LYS A 662 -13.35 24.72 2.91
C LYS A 662 -12.69 23.67 3.84
N THR A 663 -12.76 22.50 3.42
CA THR A 663 -12.33 21.20 3.87
C THR A 663 -10.89 21.12 4.37
N ARG A 664 -10.68 20.30 5.39
CA ARG A 664 -9.35 19.95 5.92
C ARG A 664 -8.51 19.20 4.91
N GLY A 665 -7.21 19.43 4.93
CA GLY A 665 -6.24 18.79 4.10
C GLY A 665 -6.03 19.47 2.74
N MET A 666 -4.82 19.35 2.21
CA MET A 666 -4.38 19.99 0.97
C MET A 666 -3.80 18.97 0.00
N GLN A 667 -4.05 19.14 -1.30
CA GLN A 667 -3.52 18.26 -2.33
C GLN A 667 -2.32 18.88 -3.05
N TRP A 668 -1.21 18.15 -3.08
CA TRP A 668 -0.03 18.62 -3.82
C TRP A 668 -0.20 18.46 -5.34
N PRO A 669 0.49 19.31 -6.15
CA PRO A 669 1.37 20.41 -5.79
C PRO A 669 0.63 21.65 -5.31
N ALA A 670 1.35 22.54 -4.62
CA ALA A 670 0.88 23.85 -4.20
C ALA A 670 2.04 24.86 -4.24
N PRO A 671 2.55 25.21 -5.45
CA PRO A 671 3.80 25.97 -5.60
C PRO A 671 3.64 27.48 -5.35
N THR A 672 2.42 28.01 -5.28
CA THR A 672 2.18 29.44 -5.05
C THR A 672 1.27 29.67 -3.85
N TYR A 673 1.33 30.91 -3.32
CA TYR A 673 0.45 31.34 -2.24
C TYR A 673 -1.03 31.07 -2.55
N GLU A 674 -1.49 31.47 -3.74
CA GLU A 674 -2.90 31.39 -4.13
C GLU A 674 -3.37 29.94 -4.18
N ILE A 675 -2.54 29.03 -4.71
CA ILE A 675 -2.84 27.60 -4.78
C ILE A 675 -2.86 26.99 -3.39
N ALA A 676 -1.92 27.35 -2.51
CA ALA A 676 -1.88 26.84 -1.15
C ALA A 676 -3.07 27.33 -0.31
N LYS A 677 -3.52 28.56 -0.50
CA LYS A 677 -4.69 29.12 0.21
C LYS A 677 -5.99 28.41 -0.13
N VAL A 678 -6.14 27.89 -1.36
CA VAL A 678 -7.38 27.20 -1.80
C VAL A 678 -7.32 25.69 -1.64
N GLY A 679 -6.25 25.13 -1.04
CA GLY A 679 -6.15 23.71 -0.74
C GLY A 679 -5.39 22.88 -1.78
N GLY A 680 -4.55 23.51 -2.59
CA GLY A 680 -3.66 22.85 -3.53
C GLY A 680 -4.31 22.52 -4.88
N THR A 681 -3.81 21.47 -5.52
CA THR A 681 -4.22 21.04 -6.87
C THR A 681 -4.98 19.71 -6.81
N PRO A 682 -6.32 19.70 -6.82
CA PRO A 682 -7.12 18.49 -6.68
C PRO A 682 -6.90 17.49 -7.83
N ARG A 683 -6.76 18.00 -9.06
CA ARG A 683 -6.57 17.19 -10.28
C ARG A 683 -5.26 17.55 -10.97
N ARG A 684 -4.52 16.52 -11.36
CA ARG A 684 -3.26 16.69 -12.11
C ARG A 684 -3.52 16.70 -13.60
N TYR A 685 -2.59 17.29 -14.35
CA TYR A 685 -2.56 17.34 -15.81
C TYR A 685 -3.71 18.16 -16.45
N MET A 686 -4.40 18.94 -15.62
CA MET A 686 -5.33 19.96 -16.09
C MET A 686 -4.97 21.28 -15.40
N GLY A 687 -4.99 22.38 -16.13
CA GLY A 687 -4.86 23.71 -15.56
C GLY A 687 -5.96 24.01 -14.54
N GLN A 688 -5.79 25.05 -13.74
CA GLN A 688 -6.76 25.41 -12.68
C GLN A 688 -8.19 25.60 -13.18
N GLU A 689 -8.38 25.96 -14.44
CA GLU A 689 -9.68 26.17 -15.08
C GLU A 689 -10.21 24.92 -15.81
N GLY A 690 -9.59 23.76 -15.64
CA GLY A 690 -9.99 22.53 -16.30
C GLY A 690 -9.60 22.46 -17.78
N LYS A 691 -8.73 23.32 -18.25
CA LYS A 691 -8.20 23.32 -19.62
C LYS A 691 -6.78 22.76 -19.62
N TRP A 692 -6.43 22.07 -20.69
CA TRP A 692 -5.04 21.77 -20.97
C TRP A 692 -4.32 23.08 -21.23
N ASP A 693 -3.43 23.48 -20.36
CA ASP A 693 -2.57 24.63 -20.56
C ASP A 693 -1.10 24.17 -20.61
N ASP A 694 -0.28 24.96 -21.30
CA ASP A 694 1.16 24.72 -21.47
C ASP A 694 1.96 25.08 -20.20
N LYS A 695 1.29 25.36 -19.08
CA LYS A 695 1.96 25.65 -17.81
C LYS A 695 2.50 24.37 -17.15
N PRO A 696 3.54 24.49 -16.31
CA PRO A 696 4.26 23.35 -15.73
C PRO A 696 3.41 22.30 -15.01
N TYR A 697 2.23 22.66 -14.52
CA TYR A 697 1.36 21.70 -13.80
C TYR A 697 0.30 21.04 -14.67
N GLY A 698 0.02 21.59 -15.85
CA GLY A 698 -0.91 21.01 -16.83
C GLY A 698 -0.25 20.01 -17.78
N MET A 699 1.09 20.02 -17.84
CA MET A 699 1.85 19.16 -18.73
C MET A 699 2.29 17.86 -18.04
N PHE A 700 2.49 16.82 -18.86
CA PHE A 700 3.10 15.58 -18.37
C PHE A 700 4.58 15.79 -18.03
N ARG A 701 5.08 15.10 -17.01
CA ARG A 701 6.44 15.28 -16.47
C ARG A 701 7.51 14.51 -17.26
N ARG A 702 7.48 14.71 -18.56
CA ARG A 702 8.48 14.22 -19.50
C ARG A 702 9.19 15.42 -20.16
N PRO A 703 10.39 15.25 -20.73
CA PRO A 703 11.17 16.37 -21.27
C PRO A 703 10.44 17.20 -22.33
N ASP A 704 9.56 16.56 -23.09
CA ASP A 704 8.71 17.17 -24.14
C ASP A 704 7.31 17.55 -23.67
N GLY A 705 6.98 17.33 -22.39
CA GLY A 705 5.66 17.61 -21.82
C GLY A 705 4.55 16.66 -22.29
N LYS A 706 4.88 15.57 -23.00
CA LYS A 706 3.89 14.66 -23.59
C LYS A 706 3.83 13.32 -22.84
N MET A 707 2.63 12.74 -22.79
CA MET A 707 2.43 11.39 -22.31
C MET A 707 3.05 10.37 -23.30
N GLN A 708 3.50 9.24 -22.79
CA GLN A 708 4.01 8.14 -23.60
C GLN A 708 3.01 6.99 -23.64
N PHE A 709 2.45 6.68 -24.81
CA PHE A 709 1.85 5.38 -25.06
C PHE A 709 2.95 4.33 -25.21
N LYS A 710 2.73 3.19 -24.61
CA LYS A 710 3.59 2.02 -24.76
C LYS A 710 2.67 0.81 -24.95
N LEU A 711 2.75 0.16 -26.09
CA LEU A 711 2.08 -1.12 -26.26
C LEU A 711 2.73 -2.15 -25.34
N CYS A 712 2.00 -2.59 -24.35
CA CYS A 712 2.36 -3.75 -23.54
C CYS A 712 1.85 -4.96 -24.30
N ASP A 713 2.74 -5.55 -25.06
CA ASP A 713 2.40 -6.59 -26.03
C ASP A 713 2.58 -7.98 -25.45
N MET A 714 1.75 -8.89 -25.90
CA MET A 714 1.95 -10.31 -25.79
C MET A 714 2.66 -10.76 -27.06
N ASP A 715 3.93 -11.19 -26.94
CA ASP A 715 4.68 -11.67 -28.09
C ASP A 715 4.09 -12.99 -28.62
N TYR A 716 3.30 -12.87 -29.65
CA TYR A 716 2.72 -14.03 -30.36
C TYR A 716 3.72 -14.78 -31.24
N SER A 717 4.87 -14.18 -31.56
CA SER A 717 5.87 -14.79 -32.47
C SER A 717 6.52 -16.03 -31.88
N ASN A 718 6.69 -16.09 -30.54
CA ASN A 718 7.24 -17.23 -29.83
C ASN A 718 6.18 -18.13 -29.18
N ARG A 719 4.92 -17.95 -29.52
CA ARG A 719 3.78 -18.58 -28.86
C ARG A 719 3.84 -20.10 -28.85
N ALA A 720 4.22 -20.72 -29.96
CA ALA A 720 4.30 -22.17 -30.08
C ALA A 720 5.41 -22.74 -29.19
N GLU A 721 6.56 -22.08 -29.13
CA GLU A 721 7.69 -22.47 -28.28
C GLU A 721 7.37 -22.28 -26.79
N LEU A 722 6.73 -21.16 -26.46
CA LEU A 722 6.30 -20.85 -25.10
C LEU A 722 5.22 -21.83 -24.62
N THR A 723 4.25 -22.15 -25.48
CA THR A 723 3.21 -23.15 -25.20
C THR A 723 3.82 -24.54 -25.03
N ALA A 724 4.79 -24.91 -25.87
CA ALA A 724 5.50 -26.18 -25.74
C ALA A 724 6.29 -26.26 -24.43
N LYS A 725 7.02 -25.22 -24.06
CA LYS A 725 7.73 -25.13 -22.78
C LYS A 725 6.79 -25.18 -21.58
N LEU A 726 5.64 -24.51 -21.65
CA LEU A 726 4.62 -24.55 -20.59
C LEU A 726 3.98 -25.94 -20.47
N MET A 727 3.74 -26.63 -21.58
CA MET A 727 3.24 -28.00 -21.59
C MET A 727 4.27 -29.01 -21.07
N GLU A 728 5.55 -28.79 -21.32
CA GLU A 728 6.64 -29.57 -20.76
C GLU A 728 6.69 -29.51 -19.22
N PHE A 729 6.13 -28.43 -18.65
CA PHE A 729 6.09 -28.18 -17.20
C PHE A 729 4.79 -28.61 -16.52
N GLY A 730 3.93 -29.37 -17.13
CA GLY A 730 3.09 -30.22 -16.37
C GLY A 730 1.60 -29.98 -16.38
N ARG A 731 0.97 -29.74 -17.53
CA ARG A 731 -0.44 -30.12 -17.66
C ARG A 731 -0.67 -30.96 -18.90
N LYS A 732 -1.08 -32.19 -18.66
CA LYS A 732 -1.48 -33.13 -19.71
C LYS A 732 -2.90 -32.94 -20.24
N ASP A 733 -3.69 -32.07 -19.60
CA ASP A 733 -5.14 -31.95 -19.84
C ASP A 733 -5.56 -30.85 -20.81
N GLY A 734 -4.63 -30.29 -21.56
CA GLY A 734 -4.94 -29.41 -22.70
C GLY A 734 -5.50 -28.02 -22.34
N ASP A 735 -5.56 -27.65 -21.06
CA ASP A 735 -6.00 -26.31 -20.64
C ASP A 735 -4.90 -25.27 -20.88
N LYS A 736 -4.88 -24.72 -22.09
CA LYS A 736 -3.90 -23.75 -22.57
C LYS A 736 -4.04 -22.36 -21.97
N THR A 737 -5.07 -22.13 -21.16
CA THR A 737 -5.48 -20.78 -20.73
C THR A 737 -4.94 -20.38 -19.37
N LEU A 738 -4.37 -21.31 -18.59
CA LEU A 738 -3.83 -21.01 -17.25
C LEU A 738 -2.45 -20.35 -17.28
N PHE A 739 -1.77 -20.39 -18.42
CA PHE A 739 -0.44 -19.80 -18.57
C PHE A 739 -0.49 -18.73 -19.62
N THR A 740 -0.37 -17.50 -19.21
CA THR A 740 -0.21 -16.42 -20.16
C THR A 740 1.23 -16.37 -20.64
N ILE A 741 1.38 -16.12 -21.90
CA ILE A 741 2.60 -15.71 -22.58
C ILE A 741 3.29 -14.54 -21.84
N ASP A 742 2.51 -13.66 -21.23
CA ASP A 742 2.96 -12.54 -20.41
C ASP A 742 4.06 -12.88 -19.39
N HIS A 743 3.99 -14.05 -18.77
CA HIS A 743 4.99 -14.49 -17.79
C HIS A 743 6.38 -14.75 -18.40
N LEU A 744 6.41 -15.31 -19.59
CA LEU A 744 7.67 -15.70 -20.24
C LEU A 744 8.30 -14.57 -21.03
N ASP A 745 7.48 -13.69 -21.61
CA ASP A 745 7.98 -12.50 -22.30
C ASP A 745 8.60 -11.51 -21.34
N LEU A 746 8.02 -11.35 -20.16
CA LEU A 746 8.60 -10.51 -19.11
C LEU A 746 9.93 -11.06 -18.57
N ILE A 747 10.05 -12.38 -18.46
CA ILE A 747 11.30 -13.03 -18.08
C ILE A 747 12.38 -12.75 -19.12
N LYS A 748 12.03 -12.89 -20.40
CA LYS A 748 12.92 -12.60 -21.53
C LYS A 748 13.29 -11.13 -21.58
N GLU A 749 12.30 -10.23 -21.49
CA GLU A 749 12.51 -8.78 -21.49
C GLU A 749 13.39 -8.32 -20.31
N ALA A 750 13.17 -8.86 -19.12
CA ALA A 750 13.98 -8.57 -17.96
C ALA A 750 15.43 -9.05 -18.09
N ARG A 751 15.62 -10.23 -18.69
CA ARG A 751 16.94 -10.79 -19.02
C ARG A 751 17.66 -9.95 -20.06
N ASP A 752 16.96 -9.62 -21.14
CA ASP A 752 17.54 -8.86 -22.27
C ASP A 752 17.91 -7.42 -21.89
N LYS A 753 17.17 -6.83 -20.95
CA LYS A 753 17.43 -5.46 -20.43
C LYS A 753 18.49 -5.39 -19.33
N ALA A 754 19.10 -6.51 -18.95
CA ALA A 754 20.14 -6.55 -17.91
C ALA A 754 19.73 -5.87 -16.59
N MET A 755 18.43 -5.88 -16.26
CA MET A 755 17.90 -5.25 -15.03
C MET A 755 18.28 -6.02 -13.76
N THR A 756 18.75 -7.27 -13.89
CA THR A 756 19.33 -8.07 -12.82
C THR A 756 20.47 -8.93 -13.39
N PRO A 757 21.63 -8.36 -13.63
CA PRO A 757 22.75 -9.05 -14.28
C PRO A 757 23.29 -10.27 -13.48
N ASP A 758 22.97 -10.37 -12.22
CA ASP A 758 23.58 -11.36 -11.31
C ASP A 758 22.61 -12.48 -10.88
N LEU A 759 21.42 -12.60 -11.47
CA LEU A 759 20.53 -13.74 -11.19
C LEU A 759 20.84 -14.87 -12.20
N PRO A 760 21.31 -16.05 -11.74
CA PRO A 760 21.49 -17.19 -12.62
C PRO A 760 20.19 -17.57 -13.33
N ASP A 761 20.27 -17.97 -14.61
CA ASP A 761 19.12 -18.41 -15.41
C ASP A 761 18.26 -19.46 -14.69
N GLU A 762 18.90 -20.37 -13.96
CA GLU A 762 18.22 -21.40 -13.17
C GLU A 762 17.43 -20.85 -12.00
N ASP A 763 17.92 -19.82 -11.30
CA ASP A 763 17.21 -19.20 -10.18
C ASP A 763 15.96 -18.46 -10.65
N PHE A 764 16.05 -17.83 -11.82
CA PHE A 764 14.91 -17.10 -12.37
C PHE A 764 13.81 -18.06 -12.87
N ARG A 765 14.20 -19.10 -13.62
CA ARG A 765 13.30 -20.19 -14.03
C ARG A 765 12.67 -20.86 -12.84
N ASN A 766 13.44 -21.22 -11.82
CA ASN A 766 12.95 -21.88 -10.62
C ASN A 766 11.94 -21.01 -9.86
N LYS A 767 12.13 -19.70 -9.81
CA LYS A 767 11.17 -18.79 -9.15
C LYS A 767 9.84 -18.69 -9.92
N THR A 768 9.88 -18.64 -11.25
CA THR A 768 8.65 -18.58 -12.08
C THR A 768 7.87 -19.88 -12.02
N TRP A 769 8.54 -21.01 -11.95
CA TRP A 769 7.90 -22.32 -11.83
C TRP A 769 7.06 -22.48 -10.56
N GLU A 770 7.36 -21.73 -9.53
CA GLU A 770 6.59 -21.74 -8.28
C GLU A 770 5.17 -21.20 -8.47
N GLN A 771 4.96 -20.45 -9.52
CA GLN A 771 3.64 -19.88 -9.84
C GLN A 771 2.83 -20.77 -10.81
N VAL A 772 3.42 -21.80 -11.35
CA VAL A 772 2.76 -22.65 -12.34
C VAL A 772 2.19 -23.88 -11.65
N PRO A 773 0.86 -24.11 -11.65
CA PRO A 773 0.25 -25.33 -11.16
C PRO A 773 0.79 -26.56 -11.90
N GLN A 774 1.10 -27.59 -11.13
CA GLN A 774 1.63 -28.87 -11.61
C GLN A 774 0.93 -29.99 -10.84
N ASP A 775 1.09 -31.25 -11.25
CA ASP A 775 0.46 -32.40 -10.59
C ASP A 775 0.62 -32.39 -9.06
N LYS A 776 1.78 -31.98 -8.56
CA LYS A 776 2.06 -31.87 -7.13
C LYS A 776 1.42 -30.66 -6.45
N TYR A 777 1.15 -29.60 -7.20
CA TYR A 777 0.58 -28.31 -6.72
C TYR A 777 -0.49 -27.85 -7.72
N PRO A 778 -1.67 -28.52 -7.75
CA PRO A 778 -2.61 -28.39 -8.86
C PRO A 778 -3.48 -27.13 -8.81
N MET A 779 -3.37 -26.31 -7.76
CA MET A 779 -4.24 -25.16 -7.54
C MET A 779 -3.46 -23.87 -7.46
N TRP A 780 -4.16 -22.77 -7.69
CA TRP A 780 -3.65 -21.42 -7.46
C TRP A 780 -4.06 -20.92 -6.08
N LEU A 781 -3.14 -20.25 -5.38
CA LEU A 781 -3.43 -19.49 -4.16
C LEU A 781 -3.22 -18.00 -4.43
N GLY A 782 -4.26 -17.21 -4.24
CA GLY A 782 -4.18 -15.75 -4.18
C GLY A 782 -4.27 -15.24 -2.75
N LEU A 783 -3.44 -14.25 -2.41
CA LEU A 783 -3.44 -13.62 -1.09
C LEU A 783 -4.06 -12.23 -1.18
N GLY A 784 -4.79 -11.83 -0.13
CA GLY A 784 -5.46 -10.54 -0.15
C GLY A 784 -5.90 -10.04 1.22
N VAL A 785 -6.82 -9.08 1.20
CA VAL A 785 -7.32 -8.40 2.40
C VAL A 785 -8.69 -8.90 2.81
N VAL A 786 -9.03 -8.65 4.05
CA VAL A 786 -10.32 -8.88 4.64
C VAL A 786 -10.84 -7.58 5.26
N TYR A 787 -12.16 -7.43 5.37
CA TYR A 787 -12.79 -6.20 5.82
C TYR A 787 -12.38 -5.79 7.24
N GLU A 788 -12.28 -6.76 8.15
CA GLU A 788 -12.09 -6.55 9.58
C GLU A 788 -10.63 -6.29 9.96
N HIS A 789 -9.67 -6.76 9.17
CA HIS A 789 -8.26 -6.65 9.49
C HIS A 789 -7.47 -5.84 8.46
N PHE A 790 -6.49 -5.11 8.97
CA PHE A 790 -5.58 -4.31 8.15
C PHE A 790 -4.39 -5.12 7.63
N HIS A 791 -3.81 -4.73 6.51
CA HIS A 791 -2.74 -5.44 5.79
C HIS A 791 -1.56 -5.91 6.66
N THR A 792 -1.06 -5.03 7.54
CA THR A 792 0.10 -5.30 8.40
C THR A 792 -0.31 -5.95 9.72
N ALA A 793 -1.54 -6.42 9.81
CA ALA A 793 -2.06 -7.16 10.94
C ALA A 793 -2.07 -6.42 12.30
N LYS A 794 -1.80 -5.11 12.34
CA LYS A 794 -1.88 -4.31 13.57
C LYS A 794 -3.26 -4.41 14.23
N SER A 795 -4.32 -4.42 13.41
CA SER A 795 -5.71 -4.60 13.87
C SER A 795 -5.99 -5.96 14.52
N ASN A 796 -5.11 -6.96 14.36
CA ASN A 796 -5.24 -8.25 15.05
C ASN A 796 -5.09 -8.12 16.58
N ARG A 797 -4.56 -7.00 17.06
CA ARG A 797 -4.53 -6.65 18.48
C ARG A 797 -5.81 -5.96 18.95
N SER A 798 -6.74 -5.63 18.04
CA SER A 798 -8.08 -5.16 18.40
C SER A 798 -8.96 -6.34 18.85
N PRO A 799 -9.43 -6.39 20.07
CA PRO A 799 -10.34 -7.44 20.55
C PRO A 799 -11.62 -7.53 19.72
N THR A 800 -12.14 -6.39 19.26
CA THR A 800 -13.35 -6.34 18.41
C THR A 800 -13.09 -6.96 17.05
N CYS A 801 -12.06 -6.56 16.34
CA CYS A 801 -11.72 -7.11 15.01
C CYS A 801 -11.39 -8.60 15.10
N ARG A 802 -10.65 -9.00 16.13
CA ARG A 802 -10.29 -10.41 16.36
C ARG A 802 -11.51 -11.31 16.67
N ARG A 803 -12.52 -10.78 17.33
CA ARG A 803 -13.77 -11.53 17.57
C ARG A 803 -14.54 -11.77 16.28
N LEU A 804 -14.51 -10.84 15.35
CA LEU A 804 -15.20 -10.94 14.06
C LEU A 804 -14.51 -11.93 13.10
N VAL A 805 -13.18 -11.93 13.05
CA VAL A 805 -12.39 -12.88 12.25
C VAL A 805 -11.25 -13.40 13.13
N PRO A 806 -11.47 -14.47 13.88
CA PRO A 806 -10.53 -14.95 14.90
C PRO A 806 -9.37 -15.78 14.35
N GLU A 807 -9.58 -16.47 13.21
CA GLU A 807 -8.66 -17.47 12.68
C GLU A 807 -8.35 -17.24 11.20
N GLN A 808 -7.20 -17.77 10.77
CA GLN A 808 -6.83 -17.84 9.36
C GLN A 808 -7.77 -18.78 8.62
N TYR A 809 -8.24 -18.36 7.43
CA TYR A 809 -9.12 -19.16 6.61
C TYR A 809 -8.67 -19.21 5.14
N VAL A 810 -9.20 -20.18 4.40
CA VAL A 810 -9.05 -20.31 2.96
C VAL A 810 -10.41 -20.51 2.31
N GLU A 811 -10.74 -19.69 1.32
CA GLU A 811 -11.93 -19.87 0.50
C GLU A 811 -11.66 -20.91 -0.60
N MET A 812 -12.60 -21.86 -0.77
CA MET A 812 -12.51 -22.96 -1.72
C MET A 812 -13.81 -23.12 -2.50
N HIS A 813 -13.68 -23.52 -3.78
CA HIS A 813 -14.84 -23.92 -4.57
C HIS A 813 -15.44 -25.24 -4.02
N PRO A 814 -16.79 -25.39 -3.96
CA PRO A 814 -17.44 -26.59 -3.43
C PRO A 814 -17.00 -27.89 -4.12
N ASP A 815 -16.84 -27.88 -5.46
CA ASP A 815 -16.43 -29.07 -6.20
C ASP A 815 -14.98 -29.45 -5.91
N ASP A 816 -14.11 -28.45 -5.70
CA ASP A 816 -12.71 -28.70 -5.34
C ASP A 816 -12.62 -29.28 -3.92
N ALA A 817 -13.42 -28.73 -2.99
CA ALA A 817 -13.51 -29.24 -1.63
C ALA A 817 -14.04 -30.69 -1.61
N ALA A 818 -15.09 -30.98 -2.37
CA ALA A 818 -15.64 -32.34 -2.49
C ALA A 818 -14.62 -33.34 -3.05
N MET A 819 -13.88 -32.95 -4.10
CA MET A 819 -12.81 -33.81 -4.66
C MET A 819 -11.70 -34.11 -3.64
N LEU A 820 -11.42 -33.19 -2.74
CA LEU A 820 -10.39 -33.32 -1.71
C LEU A 820 -10.92 -33.91 -0.39
N GLY A 821 -12.21 -34.23 -0.29
CA GLY A 821 -12.84 -34.72 0.95
C GLY A 821 -12.88 -33.67 2.08
N ILE A 822 -12.86 -32.37 1.72
CA ILE A 822 -12.83 -31.23 2.66
C ILE A 822 -14.25 -30.71 2.83
N GLN A 823 -14.64 -30.44 4.08
CA GLN A 823 -15.90 -29.83 4.44
C GLN A 823 -15.68 -28.40 4.95
N ASP A 824 -16.75 -27.61 4.94
CA ASP A 824 -16.72 -26.26 5.53
C ASP A 824 -16.33 -26.32 7.01
N GLY A 825 -15.38 -25.47 7.43
CA GLY A 825 -14.84 -25.45 8.78
C GLY A 825 -13.71 -26.44 9.08
N ASP A 826 -13.40 -27.36 8.17
CA ASP A 826 -12.25 -28.26 8.34
C ASP A 826 -10.94 -27.50 8.48
N LEU A 827 -10.04 -28.00 9.31
CA LEU A 827 -8.67 -27.50 9.37
C LEU A 827 -7.88 -28.10 8.23
N VAL A 828 -7.20 -27.26 7.46
CA VAL A 828 -6.42 -27.68 6.29
C VAL A 828 -5.02 -27.09 6.33
N ASN A 829 -4.06 -27.80 5.71
CA ASN A 829 -2.75 -27.29 5.38
C ASN A 829 -2.75 -26.79 3.93
N LEU A 830 -2.37 -25.53 3.70
CA LEU A 830 -2.01 -25.04 2.38
C LEU A 830 -0.51 -25.15 2.22
N ILE A 831 -0.10 -25.83 1.16
CA ILE A 831 1.29 -26.20 0.94
C ILE A 831 1.73 -25.68 -0.43
N THR A 832 2.84 -24.95 -0.44
CA THR A 832 3.56 -24.54 -1.64
C THR A 832 4.96 -25.13 -1.64
N ARG A 833 5.77 -24.82 -2.64
CA ARG A 833 7.18 -25.24 -2.65
C ARG A 833 8.01 -24.59 -1.54
N ARG A 834 7.57 -23.43 -1.01
CA ARG A 834 8.31 -22.66 0.01
C ARG A 834 7.99 -23.08 1.44
N GLY A 835 6.78 -23.56 1.67
CA GLY A 835 6.35 -23.95 3.00
C GLY A 835 4.86 -24.20 3.07
N GLN A 836 4.33 -24.16 4.29
CA GLN A 836 2.92 -24.39 4.54
C GLN A 836 2.38 -23.48 5.64
N PHE A 837 1.08 -23.27 5.61
CA PHE A 837 0.34 -22.71 6.74
C PHE A 837 -0.99 -23.44 6.94
N GLN A 838 -1.54 -23.34 8.15
CA GLN A 838 -2.86 -23.89 8.47
C GLN A 838 -3.95 -22.83 8.35
N ALA A 839 -5.14 -23.27 7.92
CA ALA A 839 -6.30 -22.40 7.80
C ALA A 839 -7.59 -23.19 7.97
N ARG A 840 -8.69 -22.52 8.31
CA ARG A 840 -10.05 -23.11 8.24
C ARG A 840 -10.54 -23.03 6.80
N ALA A 841 -11.01 -24.14 6.27
CA ALA A 841 -11.67 -24.16 4.98
C ALA A 841 -13.02 -23.43 5.06
N GLN A 842 -13.24 -22.50 4.13
CA GLN A 842 -14.53 -21.87 3.87
C GLN A 842 -15.01 -22.35 2.50
N VAL A 843 -15.98 -23.25 2.48
CA VAL A 843 -16.45 -23.91 1.28
C VAL A 843 -17.74 -23.29 0.77
N GLY A 844 -17.68 -22.62 -0.38
CA GLY A 844 -18.82 -22.14 -1.12
C GLY A 844 -19.72 -21.17 -0.35
N THR A 845 -20.90 -21.63 0.02
CA THR A 845 -22.02 -20.79 0.49
C THR A 845 -22.09 -20.58 2.00
N ASN A 846 -21.23 -21.22 2.80
CA ASN A 846 -21.39 -21.33 4.26
C ASN A 846 -20.52 -20.37 5.08
N SER A 847 -19.90 -19.36 4.48
CA SER A 847 -19.20 -18.37 5.31
C SER A 847 -20.20 -17.67 6.24
N LEU A 848 -19.81 -17.47 7.50
CA LEU A 848 -20.57 -16.70 8.51
C LEU A 848 -21.00 -15.30 8.04
N VAL A 849 -20.45 -14.85 6.92
CA VAL A 849 -20.75 -13.61 6.24
C VAL A 849 -21.47 -13.92 4.93
N LYS A 850 -22.74 -14.18 4.95
CA LYS A 850 -23.69 -14.46 3.84
C LYS A 850 -23.16 -15.22 2.62
N PRO A 851 -23.92 -16.24 2.16
CA PRO A 851 -23.51 -17.32 1.24
C PRO A 851 -22.92 -16.93 -0.14
N SER A 852 -22.95 -15.69 -0.55
CA SER A 852 -22.55 -15.28 -1.90
C SER A 852 -21.46 -14.22 -1.92
N ARG A 853 -20.83 -13.95 -0.79
CA ARG A 853 -19.92 -12.78 -0.68
C ARG A 853 -18.62 -12.98 -1.41
N ASN A 854 -18.03 -14.16 -1.34
CA ASN A 854 -16.73 -14.47 -1.93
C ASN A 854 -16.77 -15.86 -2.54
N SER A 855 -17.12 -15.95 -3.81
CA SER A 855 -17.06 -17.21 -4.52
C SER A 855 -15.78 -17.24 -5.37
N VAL A 856 -14.93 -18.20 -5.07
CA VAL A 856 -13.69 -18.45 -5.83
C VAL A 856 -13.98 -19.39 -7.00
N PRO A 857 -13.30 -19.23 -8.15
CA PRO A 857 -13.41 -20.18 -9.26
C PRO A 857 -12.75 -21.51 -8.91
N ARG A 858 -13.10 -22.57 -9.66
CA ARG A 858 -12.45 -23.88 -9.54
C ARG A 858 -10.95 -23.79 -9.81
N GLY A 859 -10.17 -24.52 -9.03
CA GLY A 859 -8.72 -24.52 -9.10
C GLY A 859 -8.04 -23.27 -8.50
N TYR A 860 -8.82 -22.36 -7.90
CA TYR A 860 -8.29 -21.17 -7.26
C TYR A 860 -8.71 -21.11 -5.79
N LEU A 861 -7.78 -20.76 -4.94
CA LEU A 861 -7.97 -20.58 -3.50
C LEU A 861 -7.68 -19.12 -3.13
N PHE A 862 -8.37 -18.61 -2.14
CA PHE A 862 -8.06 -17.31 -1.58
C PHE A 862 -7.85 -17.40 -0.07
N SER A 863 -6.80 -16.75 0.41
CA SER A 863 -6.55 -16.60 1.84
C SER A 863 -6.21 -15.15 2.17
N PRO A 864 -6.75 -14.61 3.27
CA PRO A 864 -6.33 -13.29 3.72
C PRO A 864 -4.88 -13.30 4.20
N TRP A 865 -4.31 -12.09 4.31
CA TRP A 865 -2.99 -11.91 4.89
C TRP A 865 -2.96 -12.40 6.35
N ASN A 866 -1.76 -12.55 6.90
CA ASN A 866 -1.47 -13.05 8.24
C ASN A 866 -2.41 -12.53 9.34
N LEU A 867 -3.48 -13.27 9.66
CA LEU A 867 -4.48 -12.85 10.65
C LEU A 867 -4.04 -13.05 12.10
N SER A 868 -3.02 -13.85 12.38
CA SER A 868 -2.63 -14.21 13.74
C SER A 868 -1.26 -13.68 14.19
N VAL A 869 -0.87 -12.53 13.69
CA VAL A 869 0.44 -11.92 14.04
C VAL A 869 0.62 -11.71 15.54
N ALA A 870 -0.46 -11.41 16.25
CA ALA A 870 -0.40 -11.21 17.70
C ALA A 870 0.03 -12.47 18.48
N ASP A 871 -0.24 -13.67 17.92
CA ASP A 871 0.12 -14.95 18.56
C ASP A 871 1.44 -15.52 18.03
N SER A 872 2.11 -14.81 17.16
CA SER A 872 3.22 -15.32 16.34
C SER A 872 4.61 -15.04 16.91
N ALA A 873 4.71 -14.64 18.17
CA ALA A 873 6.00 -14.45 18.81
C ALA A 873 6.87 -15.71 18.80
N ASP A 874 6.26 -16.90 18.80
CA ASP A 874 6.99 -18.16 18.65
C ASP A 874 6.84 -18.71 17.22
N PRO A 875 7.91 -18.73 16.40
CA PRO A 875 7.87 -19.28 15.04
C PRO A 875 7.40 -20.73 14.97
N LYS A 876 7.67 -21.51 16.01
CA LYS A 876 7.29 -22.92 16.10
C LYS A 876 5.80 -23.12 16.38
N LYS A 877 5.17 -22.13 17.01
CA LYS A 877 3.73 -22.13 17.32
C LYS A 877 2.90 -21.43 16.26
N ASN A 878 3.50 -20.55 15.43
CA ASN A 878 2.78 -19.84 14.40
C ASN A 878 2.55 -20.71 13.17
N LYS A 879 1.48 -21.49 13.20
CA LYS A 879 1.03 -22.30 12.07
C LYS A 879 0.27 -21.53 10.99
N TRP A 880 0.02 -20.23 11.18
CA TRP A 880 -0.86 -19.40 10.35
C TRP A 880 -0.11 -18.35 9.53
N LEU A 881 1.21 -18.43 9.47
CA LEU A 881 2.04 -17.48 8.74
C LEU A 881 1.94 -17.71 7.22
N VAL A 882 1.09 -16.95 6.58
CA VAL A 882 0.79 -17.08 5.15
C VAL A 882 2.02 -16.83 4.28
N ASN A 883 2.82 -15.81 4.59
CA ASN A 883 4.03 -15.50 3.82
C ASN A 883 5.18 -16.52 3.94
N ALA A 884 5.01 -17.54 4.79
CA ALA A 884 5.87 -18.73 4.73
C ALA A 884 5.71 -19.53 3.43
N THR A 885 4.60 -19.32 2.71
CA THR A 885 4.29 -20.01 1.45
C THR A 885 4.53 -19.17 0.21
N SER A 886 4.76 -17.87 0.34
CA SER A 886 4.90 -16.97 -0.80
C SER A 886 6.24 -17.10 -1.50
N SER A 887 6.24 -16.92 -2.84
CA SER A 887 7.44 -16.96 -3.66
C SER A 887 8.22 -15.64 -3.61
N ARG A 888 9.47 -15.69 -4.09
CA ARG A 888 10.35 -14.50 -4.19
C ARG A 888 10.22 -13.76 -5.51
N ILE A 889 9.25 -14.09 -6.34
CA ILE A 889 9.09 -13.53 -7.67
C ILE A 889 8.55 -12.10 -7.57
N TRP A 890 9.11 -11.20 -8.36
CA TRP A 890 8.69 -9.81 -8.43
C TRP A 890 8.69 -9.27 -9.86
N ASP A 891 7.93 -8.23 -10.09
CA ASP A 891 7.99 -7.41 -11.31
C ASP A 891 9.38 -6.76 -11.44
N MET A 892 10.07 -7.02 -12.54
CA MET A 892 11.48 -6.65 -12.72
C MET A 892 11.72 -5.14 -12.76
N VAL A 893 10.71 -4.34 -13.06
CA VAL A 893 10.82 -2.89 -13.12
C VAL A 893 10.42 -2.25 -11.80
N SER A 894 9.31 -2.71 -11.23
CA SER A 894 8.76 -2.12 -10.01
C SER A 894 9.30 -2.74 -8.71
N GLY A 895 9.88 -3.93 -8.78
CA GLY A 895 10.27 -4.70 -7.59
C GLY A 895 9.07 -5.23 -6.78
N GLN A 896 7.87 -5.14 -7.32
CA GLN A 896 6.64 -5.60 -6.67
C GLN A 896 6.56 -7.12 -6.67
N VAL A 897 6.40 -7.72 -5.50
CA VAL A 897 6.26 -9.17 -5.37
C VAL A 897 4.89 -9.64 -5.86
N ASP A 898 4.85 -10.77 -6.55
CA ASP A 898 3.59 -11.43 -6.94
C ASP A 898 3.07 -12.31 -5.80
N PHE A 899 1.95 -11.90 -5.23
CA PHE A 899 1.22 -12.62 -4.18
C PHE A 899 -0.13 -13.18 -4.68
N LYS A 900 -0.37 -13.17 -5.99
CA LYS A 900 -1.70 -13.49 -6.55
C LYS A 900 -1.74 -14.85 -7.23
N LYS A 901 -0.58 -15.42 -7.54
CA LYS A 901 -0.46 -16.65 -8.31
C LYS A 901 0.59 -17.57 -7.71
N LEU A 902 0.23 -18.24 -6.61
CA LEU A 902 1.09 -19.23 -5.96
C LEU A 902 0.56 -20.61 -6.26
N ALA A 903 1.38 -21.47 -6.89
CA ALA A 903 1.00 -22.85 -7.09
C ALA A 903 1.00 -23.60 -5.75
N CYS A 904 -0.10 -24.25 -5.42
CA CYS A 904 -0.32 -24.88 -4.13
C CYS A 904 -1.12 -26.17 -4.20
N ARG A 905 -1.11 -26.92 -3.11
CA ARG A 905 -2.06 -27.99 -2.80
C ARG A 905 -2.65 -27.80 -1.41
N VAL A 906 -3.78 -28.45 -1.18
CA VAL A 906 -4.47 -28.44 0.09
C VAL A 906 -4.59 -29.86 0.61
N GLU A 907 -4.34 -30.03 1.89
CA GLU A 907 -4.47 -31.32 2.58
C GLU A 907 -5.28 -31.11 3.85
N LYS A 908 -6.25 -32.02 4.13
CA LYS A 908 -6.97 -32.04 5.39
C LYS A 908 -6.00 -32.41 6.53
N VAL A 909 -6.10 -31.73 7.69
CA VAL A 909 -5.27 -32.00 8.88
C VAL A 909 -5.78 -33.21 9.61
#